data_f63962b2615e3aee177a5dc7be266177
#
_entry.id   f63962b2615e3aee177a5dc7be266177
#
_cell.length_a   1.000
_cell.length_b   1.000
_cell.length_c   1.000
_cell.angle_alpha   90.00
_cell.angle_beta   90.00
_cell.angle_gamma   90.00
#
_symmetry.space_group_name_H-M   'P 1'
#
loop_
_entity.id
_entity.type
_entity.pdbx_description
1 polymer ?
#
loop_
_entity_poly.entity_id
_entity_poly.type
_entity_poly.pdbx_seq_one_letter_code
_entity_poly.pdbx_strand_id
1 'polypeptide(L)'
;MKQNAIQPANLEFNAEGTPVSRDFDDVYFSNDNGLEETRYVFLGGNRLNERFPGHPRPFFVVAESGFGTGLNFLTLWQAFDVFHRENPQATLQRLHFISFEKFPLKADDLRLAHQRWPELASWAEQLQAQWPLPIAGCHRLLLDEGRVTLDLWFGDINELTNELDDSLNRQVDAWFLDGFAPAKNPDMWTAELFAAMARLARPGGTLATFTSAGFVRRGLQEAGFSMHKRKGFGRKREMLTGEMLQTLEIPARAPWFARSGTEQRDAAIIGGGIASALLALALLRRGWQVTLYCADSTPADGASGNRQGALYPLLSQHDPALARFFPAAFTFARRLYDTLPVMFDHEWCGVTQLGWDVKSAQKIAQMIELNLPPEIAVAVDAEAAEQQTGVETGCGGIAYPAGGWLCPQQLTAELLALAATRGLRVHYDYPVEALSADNSGWQLNQRQYHEVVILANGHRLTHFIQTEHLPMYPVAGQVSHIPTTPGLSKLRQVLCYNGYLTPQNPHNQQHCIGASYHRGQADAAFSADDQQQNRQRLIDCFPQAEWTREVDVSANQSRSGVRCATRDHLPMVGNVPDYDATLSAYASLAERQEQAGEAPVYRNLYMLGALGSRGLCSAPLAAEILASQMSNEPLPMDKETLAALNPNRLWVRKLLKGKAVK
;
A
#
# COMPACT_ATOMS: atom_id res chain seq x y z
N MET A 1 -3.77 -22.34 -0.95
CA MET A 1 -4.26 -21.21 -1.76
C MET A 1 -3.63 -21.28 -3.13
N LYS A 2 -4.44 -21.36 -4.16
CA LYS A 2 -3.94 -21.03 -5.51
C LYS A 2 -3.85 -19.51 -5.56
N GLN A 3 -2.70 -18.95 -5.25
CA GLN A 3 -2.37 -17.63 -5.80
C GLN A 3 -2.34 -17.84 -7.31
N ASN A 4 -3.30 -17.27 -7.99
CA ASN A 4 -3.26 -17.24 -9.44
C ASN A 4 -2.04 -16.42 -9.83
N ALA A 5 -1.02 -17.11 -10.32
CA ALA A 5 0.17 -16.44 -10.84
C ALA A 5 -0.27 -15.50 -11.97
N ILE A 6 0.11 -14.26 -11.90
CA ILE A 6 -0.16 -13.29 -12.96
C ILE A 6 0.76 -13.61 -14.14
N GLN A 7 0.17 -13.83 -15.30
CA GLN A 7 0.91 -14.05 -16.54
C GLN A 7 1.02 -12.74 -17.30
N PRO A 8 2.24 -12.34 -17.70
CA PRO A 8 2.42 -11.18 -18.57
C PRO A 8 1.72 -11.39 -19.93
N ALA A 9 1.37 -10.28 -20.58
CA ALA A 9 0.77 -10.29 -21.90
C ALA A 9 1.69 -10.98 -22.91
N ASN A 10 1.08 -11.81 -23.79
CA ASN A 10 1.71 -12.39 -24.94
C ASN A 10 1.38 -11.55 -26.16
N LEU A 11 2.33 -10.76 -26.64
CA LEU A 11 2.08 -9.82 -27.73
C LEU A 11 3.20 -9.82 -28.76
N GLU A 12 2.89 -9.27 -29.92
CA GLU A 12 3.84 -8.94 -30.99
C GLU A 12 3.54 -7.54 -31.53
N PHE A 13 4.49 -6.97 -32.23
CA PHE A 13 4.28 -5.67 -32.90
C PHE A 13 4.07 -5.89 -34.37
N ASN A 14 3.02 -5.30 -34.93
CA ASN A 14 2.72 -5.37 -36.37
C ASN A 14 3.65 -4.45 -37.19
N ALA A 15 3.43 -4.41 -38.52
CA ALA A 15 4.24 -3.62 -39.43
C ALA A 15 4.19 -2.11 -39.12
N GLU A 16 3.10 -1.63 -38.59
CA GLU A 16 2.91 -0.24 -38.16
C GLU A 16 3.50 0.06 -36.78
N GLY A 17 4.03 -0.95 -36.09
CA GLY A 17 4.58 -0.83 -34.72
C GLY A 17 3.51 -0.81 -33.62
N THR A 18 2.30 -1.23 -33.92
CA THR A 18 1.21 -1.36 -32.95
C THR A 18 1.28 -2.73 -32.25
N PRO A 19 1.17 -2.82 -30.92
CA PRO A 19 1.14 -4.09 -30.23
C PRO A 19 -0.19 -4.82 -30.50
N VAL A 20 -0.07 -6.12 -30.77
CA VAL A 20 -1.18 -7.04 -31.04
C VAL A 20 -1.13 -8.18 -30.05
N SER A 21 -2.24 -8.45 -29.37
CA SER A 21 -2.36 -9.61 -28.50
C SER A 21 -2.40 -10.88 -29.34
N ARG A 22 -1.49 -11.82 -29.06
CA ARG A 22 -1.52 -13.16 -29.68
C ARG A 22 -2.66 -14.01 -29.15
N ASP A 23 -3.01 -13.83 -27.88
CA ASP A 23 -4.05 -14.63 -27.23
C ASP A 23 -5.45 -14.22 -27.69
N PHE A 24 -5.67 -12.94 -27.98
CA PHE A 24 -6.98 -12.41 -28.37
C PHE A 24 -7.07 -12.02 -29.86
N ASP A 25 -5.96 -12.08 -30.59
CA ASP A 25 -5.88 -11.69 -32.01
C ASP A 25 -6.52 -10.32 -32.27
N ASP A 26 -6.12 -9.34 -31.48
CA ASP A 26 -6.64 -7.97 -31.57
C ASP A 26 -5.55 -6.94 -31.22
N VAL A 27 -5.69 -5.74 -31.78
CA VAL A 27 -4.76 -4.63 -31.50
C VAL A 27 -5.09 -3.99 -30.16
N TYR A 28 -4.05 -3.51 -29.46
CA TYR A 28 -4.25 -2.75 -28.22
C TYR A 28 -4.82 -1.36 -28.45
N PHE A 29 -4.58 -0.78 -29.63
CA PHE A 29 -5.13 0.50 -30.05
C PHE A 29 -5.14 0.59 -31.57
N SER A 30 -5.84 1.61 -32.12
CA SER A 30 -5.97 1.81 -33.57
C SER A 30 -4.60 2.07 -34.23
N ASN A 31 -4.30 1.39 -35.33
CA ASN A 31 -3.11 1.64 -36.15
C ASN A 31 -3.05 3.08 -36.69
N ASP A 32 -4.20 3.65 -37.06
CA ASP A 32 -4.28 4.95 -37.70
C ASP A 32 -4.01 6.10 -36.72
N ASN A 33 -4.76 6.16 -35.61
CA ASN A 33 -4.59 7.21 -34.61
C ASN A 33 -5.22 6.82 -33.26
N GLY A 34 -4.54 5.97 -32.51
CA GLY A 34 -5.02 5.51 -31.20
C GLY A 34 -5.18 6.62 -30.18
N LEU A 35 -4.29 7.62 -30.19
CA LEU A 35 -4.35 8.76 -29.30
C LEU A 35 -5.60 9.63 -29.51
N GLU A 36 -5.90 9.98 -30.76
CA GLU A 36 -7.10 10.76 -31.09
C GLU A 36 -8.39 9.97 -30.86
N GLU A 37 -8.37 8.64 -31.07
CA GLU A 37 -9.49 7.78 -30.75
C GLU A 37 -9.78 7.81 -29.24
N THR A 38 -8.76 7.72 -28.41
CA THR A 38 -8.89 7.83 -26.94
C THR A 38 -9.48 9.18 -26.54
N ARG A 39 -8.98 10.26 -27.10
CA ARG A 39 -9.50 11.61 -26.82
C ARG A 39 -10.98 11.75 -27.19
N TYR A 40 -11.35 11.23 -28.32
CA TYR A 40 -12.73 11.30 -28.80
C TYR A 40 -13.68 10.37 -28.02
N VAL A 41 -13.32 9.10 -27.89
CA VAL A 41 -14.20 8.08 -27.30
C VAL A 41 -14.28 8.23 -25.79
N PHE A 42 -13.14 8.21 -25.09
CA PHE A 42 -13.14 8.12 -23.63
C PHE A 42 -13.18 9.49 -22.95
N LEU A 43 -12.33 10.42 -23.34
CA LEU A 43 -12.35 11.76 -22.77
C LEU A 43 -13.58 12.54 -23.22
N GLY A 44 -13.82 12.60 -24.50
CA GLY A 44 -14.97 13.29 -25.10
C GLY A 44 -16.30 12.61 -24.75
N GLY A 45 -16.35 11.28 -24.81
CA GLY A 45 -17.55 10.50 -24.46
C GLY A 45 -18.01 10.69 -23.02
N ASN A 46 -17.08 10.90 -22.10
CA ASN A 46 -17.34 11.22 -20.69
C ASN A 46 -17.41 12.73 -20.41
N ARG A 47 -17.23 13.57 -21.42
CA ARG A 47 -17.26 15.05 -21.30
C ARG A 47 -16.30 15.59 -20.24
N LEU A 48 -15.10 15.03 -20.13
CA LEU A 48 -14.19 15.32 -19.03
C LEU A 48 -13.72 16.78 -19.01
N ASN A 49 -13.38 17.34 -20.18
CA ASN A 49 -12.93 18.73 -20.27
C ASN A 49 -13.99 19.74 -19.80
N GLU A 50 -15.27 19.43 -20.01
CA GLU A 50 -16.39 20.25 -19.56
C GLU A 50 -16.70 20.04 -18.08
N ARG A 51 -16.44 18.85 -17.55
CA ARG A 51 -16.77 18.49 -16.16
C ARG A 51 -15.71 18.89 -15.15
N PHE A 52 -14.43 18.91 -15.51
CA PHE A 52 -13.36 19.24 -14.59
C PHE A 52 -13.50 20.62 -13.93
N PRO A 53 -13.82 21.72 -14.65
CA PRO A 53 -13.92 23.04 -14.03
C PRO A 53 -14.96 23.15 -12.93
N GLY A 54 -16.07 22.44 -13.05
CA GLY A 54 -17.19 22.48 -12.10
C GLY A 54 -17.24 21.34 -11.12
N HIS A 55 -16.21 20.47 -11.06
CA HIS A 55 -16.22 19.30 -10.20
C HIS A 55 -16.21 19.72 -8.72
N PRO A 56 -17.14 19.17 -7.89
CA PRO A 56 -17.33 19.66 -6.51
C PRO A 56 -16.33 19.10 -5.48
N ARG A 57 -15.59 18.04 -5.85
CA ARG A 57 -14.63 17.39 -4.96
C ARG A 57 -13.19 17.72 -5.33
N PRO A 58 -12.22 17.60 -4.39
CA PRO A 58 -10.82 17.85 -4.69
C PRO A 58 -10.16 16.77 -5.54
N PHE A 59 -10.84 15.65 -5.82
CA PHE A 59 -10.35 14.57 -6.67
C PHE A 59 -11.45 14.07 -7.61
N PHE A 60 -11.03 13.56 -8.76
CA PHE A 60 -11.91 12.97 -9.78
C PHE A 60 -11.50 11.51 -9.99
N VAL A 61 -12.46 10.59 -9.88
CA VAL A 61 -12.20 9.16 -9.98
C VAL A 61 -12.62 8.64 -11.35
N VAL A 62 -11.67 8.09 -12.08
CA VAL A 62 -11.91 7.38 -13.34
C VAL A 62 -11.58 5.90 -13.13
N ALA A 63 -12.45 5.03 -13.60
CA ALA A 63 -12.20 3.59 -13.61
C ALA A 63 -12.19 3.07 -15.05
N GLU A 64 -11.36 2.07 -15.30
CA GLU A 64 -11.16 1.46 -16.61
C GLU A 64 -11.19 -0.05 -16.48
N SER A 65 -11.80 -0.73 -17.45
CA SER A 65 -11.93 -2.19 -17.42
C SER A 65 -10.68 -2.95 -17.90
N GLY A 66 -9.83 -2.36 -18.73
CA GLY A 66 -8.61 -2.99 -19.22
C GLY A 66 -7.53 -1.96 -19.49
N PHE A 67 -6.40 -2.06 -18.77
CA PHE A 67 -5.32 -1.07 -18.83
C PHE A 67 -4.52 -1.12 -20.14
N GLY A 68 -4.20 -2.32 -20.64
CA GLY A 68 -3.41 -2.51 -21.84
C GLY A 68 -2.06 -1.83 -21.77
N THR A 69 -1.82 -0.91 -22.70
CA THR A 69 -0.58 -0.11 -22.77
C THR A 69 -0.61 1.15 -21.90
N GLY A 70 -1.75 1.46 -21.28
CA GLY A 70 -1.95 2.69 -20.51
C GLY A 70 -2.21 3.93 -21.34
N LEU A 71 -2.55 3.79 -22.62
CA LEU A 71 -2.81 4.92 -23.50
C LEU A 71 -3.94 5.82 -22.98
N ASN A 72 -5.05 5.24 -22.53
CA ASN A 72 -6.16 6.00 -21.98
C ASN A 72 -5.75 6.79 -20.74
N PHE A 73 -5.01 6.15 -19.85
CA PHE A 73 -4.50 6.79 -18.65
C PHE A 73 -3.55 7.95 -18.97
N LEU A 74 -2.56 7.72 -19.83
CA LEU A 74 -1.58 8.76 -20.21
C LEU A 74 -2.24 9.95 -20.91
N THR A 75 -3.19 9.68 -21.78
CA THR A 75 -3.97 10.71 -22.48
C THR A 75 -4.79 11.55 -21.50
N LEU A 76 -5.45 10.88 -20.55
CA LEU A 76 -6.21 11.55 -19.49
C LEU A 76 -5.30 12.39 -18.59
N TRP A 77 -4.16 11.85 -18.19
CA TRP A 77 -3.20 12.56 -17.35
C TRP A 77 -2.70 13.84 -18.04
N GLN A 78 -2.35 13.76 -19.32
CA GLN A 78 -2.00 14.94 -20.11
C GLN A 78 -3.12 15.99 -20.09
N ALA A 79 -4.36 15.58 -20.35
CA ALA A 79 -5.51 16.50 -20.34
C ALA A 79 -5.76 17.11 -18.95
N PHE A 80 -5.59 16.33 -17.89
CA PHE A 80 -5.69 16.82 -16.52
C PHE A 80 -4.60 17.82 -16.17
N ASP A 81 -3.37 17.61 -16.61
CA ASP A 81 -2.26 18.55 -16.44
C ASP A 81 -2.54 19.90 -17.10
N VAL A 82 -3.07 19.88 -18.32
CA VAL A 82 -3.49 21.10 -19.02
C VAL A 82 -4.57 21.82 -18.21
N PHE A 83 -5.60 21.09 -17.79
CA PHE A 83 -6.67 21.65 -16.95
C PHE A 83 -6.13 22.29 -15.67
N HIS A 84 -5.25 21.59 -14.95
CA HIS A 84 -4.70 22.07 -13.68
C HIS A 84 -3.85 23.33 -13.84
N ARG A 85 -3.03 23.39 -14.88
CA ARG A 85 -2.23 24.60 -15.20
C ARG A 85 -3.10 25.81 -15.55
N GLU A 86 -4.18 25.60 -16.27
CA GLU A 86 -5.12 26.65 -16.67
C GLU A 86 -6.06 27.07 -15.54
N ASN A 87 -6.29 26.17 -14.56
CA ASN A 87 -7.25 26.37 -13.46
C ASN A 87 -6.64 25.99 -12.11
N PRO A 88 -5.57 26.64 -11.66
CA PRO A 88 -4.86 26.24 -10.43
C PRO A 88 -5.69 26.45 -9.16
N GLN A 89 -6.74 27.26 -9.21
CA GLN A 89 -7.64 27.55 -8.10
C GLN A 89 -8.93 26.73 -8.13
N ALA A 90 -9.09 25.82 -9.08
CA ALA A 90 -10.27 24.95 -9.13
C ALA A 90 -10.34 24.07 -7.89
N THR A 91 -11.56 23.66 -7.51
CA THR A 91 -11.75 22.71 -6.43
C THR A 91 -11.05 21.38 -6.71
N LEU A 92 -11.14 20.92 -7.97
CA LEU A 92 -10.47 19.69 -8.42
C LEU A 92 -8.95 19.89 -8.48
N GLN A 93 -8.22 19.15 -7.66
CA GLN A 93 -6.76 19.21 -7.55
C GLN A 93 -6.05 17.91 -7.91
N ARG A 94 -6.72 16.76 -7.81
CA ARG A 94 -6.12 15.45 -7.97
C ARG A 94 -6.94 14.53 -8.85
N LEU A 95 -6.24 13.69 -9.62
CA LEU A 95 -6.82 12.63 -10.45
C LEU A 95 -6.56 11.27 -9.80
N HIS A 96 -7.60 10.44 -9.70
CA HIS A 96 -7.50 9.06 -9.24
C HIS A 96 -7.97 8.13 -10.34
N PHE A 97 -7.09 7.28 -10.83
CA PHE A 97 -7.37 6.33 -11.90
C PHE A 97 -7.28 4.90 -11.36
N ILE A 98 -8.35 4.14 -11.57
CA ILE A 98 -8.42 2.73 -11.18
C ILE A 98 -8.53 1.91 -12.46
N SER A 99 -7.64 0.97 -12.67
CA SER A 99 -7.69 0.09 -13.84
C SER A 99 -7.43 -1.35 -13.47
N PHE A 100 -7.98 -2.26 -14.24
CA PHE A 100 -7.85 -3.69 -14.06
C PHE A 100 -7.10 -4.27 -15.26
N GLU A 101 -6.21 -5.23 -15.01
CA GLU A 101 -5.48 -5.91 -16.08
C GLU A 101 -5.19 -7.36 -15.70
N LYS A 102 -5.69 -8.27 -16.51
CA LYS A 102 -5.45 -9.71 -16.32
C LYS A 102 -4.06 -10.12 -16.79
N PHE A 103 -3.58 -9.50 -17.85
CA PHE A 103 -2.30 -9.79 -18.50
C PHE A 103 -1.48 -8.52 -18.66
N PRO A 104 -0.80 -8.05 -17.59
CA PRO A 104 -0.02 -6.82 -17.67
C PRO A 104 1.15 -6.97 -18.64
N LEU A 105 1.45 -5.91 -19.38
CA LEU A 105 2.63 -5.87 -20.25
C LEU A 105 3.92 -5.99 -19.44
N LYS A 106 4.91 -6.63 -20.04
CA LYS A 106 6.29 -6.55 -19.52
C LYS A 106 6.82 -5.12 -19.69
N ALA A 107 7.73 -4.71 -18.83
CA ALA A 107 8.27 -3.35 -18.84
C ALA A 107 8.85 -2.94 -20.20
N ASP A 108 9.58 -3.83 -20.87
CA ASP A 108 10.16 -3.55 -22.17
C ASP A 108 9.11 -3.38 -23.27
N ASP A 109 8.06 -4.21 -23.25
CA ASP A 109 6.96 -4.11 -24.20
C ASP A 109 6.15 -2.81 -23.99
N LEU A 110 5.98 -2.41 -22.74
CA LEU A 110 5.34 -1.15 -22.39
C LEU A 110 6.12 0.05 -22.96
N ARG A 111 7.44 0.08 -22.80
CA ARG A 111 8.30 1.13 -23.35
C ARG A 111 8.22 1.19 -24.87
N LEU A 112 8.26 0.04 -25.54
CA LEU A 112 8.14 -0.04 -27.00
C LEU A 112 6.77 0.49 -27.47
N ALA A 113 5.67 0.13 -26.79
CA ALA A 113 4.35 0.62 -27.13
C ALA A 113 4.25 2.14 -27.00
N HIS A 114 4.86 2.71 -25.96
CA HIS A 114 4.84 4.15 -25.71
C HIS A 114 5.62 4.98 -26.74
N GLN A 115 6.54 4.37 -27.47
CA GLN A 115 7.28 5.07 -28.55
C GLN A 115 6.38 5.54 -29.67
N ARG A 116 5.18 4.99 -29.81
CA ARG A 116 4.17 5.44 -30.77
C ARG A 116 3.64 6.86 -30.49
N TRP A 117 3.80 7.35 -29.25
CA TRP A 117 3.26 8.65 -28.82
C TRP A 117 4.35 9.51 -28.17
N PRO A 118 5.25 10.09 -29.00
CA PRO A 118 6.30 10.97 -28.46
C PRO A 118 5.76 12.14 -27.65
N GLU A 119 4.58 12.62 -27.98
CA GLU A 119 3.88 13.70 -27.28
C GLU A 119 3.47 13.34 -25.85
N LEU A 120 3.42 12.07 -25.49
CA LEU A 120 3.13 11.58 -24.14
C LEU A 120 4.40 11.14 -23.36
N ALA A 121 5.59 11.34 -23.93
CA ALA A 121 6.84 10.77 -23.42
C ALA A 121 7.11 11.12 -21.94
N SER A 122 6.90 12.36 -21.53
CA SER A 122 7.20 12.79 -20.16
C SER A 122 6.31 12.11 -19.11
N TRP A 123 5.04 11.86 -19.43
CA TRP A 123 4.11 11.11 -18.58
C TRP A 123 4.39 9.62 -18.63
N ALA A 124 4.66 9.09 -19.82
CA ALA A 124 5.00 7.69 -20.02
C ALA A 124 6.25 7.26 -19.25
N GLU A 125 7.28 8.09 -19.22
CA GLU A 125 8.52 7.83 -18.48
C GLU A 125 8.27 7.68 -16.97
N GLN A 126 7.40 8.51 -16.38
CA GLN A 126 7.03 8.38 -14.97
C GLN A 126 6.31 7.06 -14.70
N LEU A 127 5.37 6.67 -15.56
CA LEU A 127 4.67 5.39 -15.45
C LEU A 127 5.66 4.22 -15.55
N GLN A 128 6.54 4.24 -16.55
CA GLN A 128 7.54 3.20 -16.77
C GLN A 128 8.48 3.04 -15.58
N ALA A 129 8.90 4.14 -14.96
CA ALA A 129 9.79 4.15 -13.80
C ALA A 129 9.19 3.44 -12.58
N GLN A 130 7.86 3.40 -12.47
CA GLN A 130 7.14 2.77 -11.36
C GLN A 130 6.36 1.51 -11.78
N TRP A 131 6.56 1.02 -13.01
CA TRP A 131 5.77 -0.11 -13.53
C TRP A 131 5.89 -1.34 -12.62
N PRO A 132 4.75 -1.90 -12.15
CA PRO A 132 4.77 -2.97 -11.18
C PRO A 132 5.19 -4.32 -11.77
N LEU A 133 5.71 -5.17 -10.91
CA LEU A 133 5.91 -6.59 -11.19
C LEU A 133 4.56 -7.33 -11.23
N PRO A 134 4.48 -8.48 -11.93
CA PRO A 134 3.23 -9.23 -12.11
C PRO A 134 2.82 -9.98 -10.83
N ILE A 135 2.38 -9.24 -9.83
CA ILE A 135 1.84 -9.74 -8.56
C ILE A 135 0.34 -9.46 -8.53
N ALA A 136 -0.47 -10.45 -8.15
CA ALA A 136 -1.92 -10.31 -8.06
C ALA A 136 -2.34 -9.25 -7.02
N GLY A 137 -3.41 -8.53 -7.30
CA GLY A 137 -3.98 -7.51 -6.43
C GLY A 137 -3.66 -6.09 -6.86
N CYS A 138 -3.84 -5.15 -5.96
CA CYS A 138 -3.69 -3.73 -6.24
C CYS A 138 -2.25 -3.25 -6.10
N HIS A 139 -1.81 -2.47 -7.09
CA HIS A 139 -0.55 -1.74 -7.08
C HIS A 139 -0.85 -0.24 -7.17
N ARG A 140 -0.64 0.49 -6.08
CA ARG A 140 -0.80 1.95 -6.08
C ARG A 140 0.47 2.64 -6.50
N LEU A 141 0.38 3.46 -7.55
CA LEU A 141 1.44 4.35 -8.01
C LEU A 141 1.05 5.80 -7.69
N LEU A 142 1.95 6.51 -7.03
CA LEU A 142 1.82 7.95 -6.80
C LEU A 142 2.68 8.67 -7.84
N LEU A 143 2.02 9.37 -8.74
CA LEU A 143 2.64 10.03 -9.88
C LEU A 143 2.45 11.54 -9.74
N ASP A 144 3.31 12.31 -10.40
CA ASP A 144 3.26 13.78 -10.38
C ASP A 144 3.18 14.31 -8.93
N GLU A 145 4.13 13.86 -8.08
CA GLU A 145 4.20 14.22 -6.65
C GLU A 145 2.91 13.93 -5.86
N GLY A 146 2.13 12.94 -6.29
CA GLY A 146 0.88 12.52 -5.66
C GLY A 146 -0.36 13.25 -6.17
N ARG A 147 -0.24 14.13 -7.17
CA ARG A 147 -1.41 14.74 -7.81
C ARG A 147 -2.20 13.72 -8.63
N VAL A 148 -1.53 12.70 -9.17
CA VAL A 148 -2.12 11.61 -9.92
C VAL A 148 -1.88 10.31 -9.19
N THR A 149 -2.95 9.63 -8.80
CA THR A 149 -2.93 8.30 -8.20
C THR A 149 -3.40 7.29 -9.23
N LEU A 150 -2.61 6.24 -9.46
CA LEU A 150 -2.97 5.11 -10.30
C LEU A 150 -3.05 3.85 -9.44
N ASP A 151 -4.24 3.25 -9.37
CA ASP A 151 -4.45 1.94 -8.75
C ASP A 151 -4.60 0.89 -9.86
N LEU A 152 -3.56 0.08 -10.04
CA LEU A 152 -3.55 -1.04 -10.98
C LEU A 152 -3.90 -2.33 -10.26
N TRP A 153 -5.02 -2.93 -10.63
CA TRP A 153 -5.47 -4.22 -10.11
C TRP A 153 -5.12 -5.30 -11.13
N PHE A 154 -4.18 -6.16 -10.78
CA PHE A 154 -3.78 -7.29 -11.62
C PHE A 154 -4.58 -8.54 -11.27
N GLY A 155 -5.29 -9.06 -12.25
CA GLY A 155 -6.15 -10.22 -12.14
C GLY A 155 -7.39 -10.09 -13.02
N ASP A 156 -8.29 -11.07 -12.92
CA ASP A 156 -9.56 -11.06 -13.64
C ASP A 156 -10.52 -10.02 -13.04
N ILE A 157 -11.00 -9.08 -13.85
CA ILE A 157 -11.88 -8.01 -13.40
C ILE A 157 -13.17 -8.53 -12.77
N ASN A 158 -13.72 -9.64 -13.28
CA ASN A 158 -14.95 -10.24 -12.73
C ASN A 158 -14.74 -10.79 -11.32
N GLU A 159 -13.54 -11.26 -11.00
CA GLU A 159 -13.17 -11.69 -9.65
C GLU A 159 -12.80 -10.49 -8.77
N LEU A 160 -11.96 -9.59 -9.28
CA LEU A 160 -11.44 -8.45 -8.54
C LEU A 160 -12.53 -7.47 -8.09
N THR A 161 -13.55 -7.23 -8.91
CA THR A 161 -14.65 -6.33 -8.55
C THR A 161 -15.44 -6.82 -7.33
N ASN A 162 -15.48 -8.14 -7.08
CA ASN A 162 -16.06 -8.72 -5.88
C ASN A 162 -15.15 -8.60 -4.64
N GLU A 163 -13.86 -8.39 -4.85
CA GLU A 163 -12.87 -8.22 -3.77
C GLU A 163 -12.71 -6.76 -3.33
N LEU A 164 -13.29 -5.81 -4.04
CA LEU A 164 -13.25 -4.40 -3.67
C LEU A 164 -14.03 -4.13 -2.39
N ASP A 165 -13.50 -3.24 -1.56
CA ASP A 165 -14.18 -2.82 -0.32
C ASP A 165 -15.46 -2.03 -0.63
N ASP A 166 -16.44 -2.13 0.25
CA ASP A 166 -17.73 -1.43 0.08
C ASP A 166 -17.59 0.10 0.07
N SER A 167 -16.49 0.64 0.61
CA SER A 167 -16.19 2.08 0.54
C SER A 167 -15.94 2.59 -0.88
N LEU A 168 -15.64 1.71 -1.84
CA LEU A 168 -15.49 2.06 -3.26
C LEU A 168 -16.84 2.19 -3.97
N ASN A 169 -17.93 1.72 -3.38
CA ASN A 169 -19.25 1.88 -3.95
C ASN A 169 -19.58 3.36 -4.13
N ARG A 170 -20.12 3.73 -5.27
CA ARG A 170 -20.50 5.11 -5.63
C ARG A 170 -19.34 6.11 -5.64
N GLN A 171 -18.13 5.65 -5.97
CA GLN A 171 -16.93 6.49 -6.03
C GLN A 171 -16.56 6.95 -7.44
N VAL A 172 -16.91 6.18 -8.46
CA VAL A 172 -16.43 6.40 -9.83
C VAL A 172 -17.23 7.49 -10.54
N ASP A 173 -16.54 8.54 -10.95
CA ASP A 173 -17.11 9.68 -11.70
C ASP A 173 -17.23 9.38 -13.20
N ALA A 174 -16.32 8.59 -13.76
CA ALA A 174 -16.31 8.22 -15.17
C ALA A 174 -15.74 6.82 -15.38
N TRP A 175 -16.39 6.03 -16.22
CA TRP A 175 -15.93 4.72 -16.65
C TRP A 175 -15.39 4.76 -18.07
N PHE A 176 -14.20 4.22 -18.27
CA PHE A 176 -13.64 3.85 -19.56
C PHE A 176 -13.85 2.35 -19.74
N LEU A 177 -14.90 1.97 -20.43
CA LEU A 177 -15.18 0.56 -20.72
C LEU A 177 -14.41 0.17 -21.99
N ASP A 178 -13.19 -0.31 -21.75
CA ASP A 178 -12.23 -0.66 -22.78
C ASP A 178 -11.78 -2.11 -22.63
N GLY A 179 -11.11 -2.60 -23.65
CA GLY A 179 -10.62 -3.97 -23.78
C GLY A 179 -10.62 -4.38 -25.24
N PHE A 180 -10.27 -5.63 -25.50
CA PHE A 180 -10.40 -6.18 -26.84
C PHE A 180 -11.89 -6.28 -27.25
N ALA A 181 -12.15 -6.26 -28.55
CA ALA A 181 -13.52 -6.28 -29.08
C ALA A 181 -14.36 -7.42 -28.45
N PRO A 182 -15.67 -7.21 -28.20
CA PRO A 182 -16.51 -8.21 -27.54
C PRO A 182 -16.49 -9.59 -28.19
N ALA A 183 -16.35 -9.67 -29.51
CA ALA A 183 -16.22 -10.94 -30.24
C ALA A 183 -14.86 -11.62 -30.01
N LYS A 184 -13.82 -10.88 -29.63
CA LYS A 184 -12.45 -11.38 -29.41
C LYS A 184 -12.20 -11.78 -27.96
N ASN A 185 -12.80 -11.05 -27.01
CA ASN A 185 -12.69 -11.32 -25.58
C ASN A 185 -14.03 -11.09 -24.88
N PRO A 186 -14.96 -12.05 -24.93
CA PRO A 186 -16.29 -11.89 -24.34
C PRO A 186 -16.28 -11.77 -22.81
N ASP A 187 -15.24 -12.25 -22.12
CA ASP A 187 -15.13 -12.22 -20.66
C ASP A 187 -15.03 -10.79 -20.09
N MET A 188 -14.68 -9.82 -20.90
CA MET A 188 -14.63 -8.40 -20.55
C MET A 188 -15.97 -7.66 -20.73
N TRP A 189 -17.04 -8.37 -21.12
CA TRP A 189 -18.33 -7.79 -21.51
C TRP A 189 -19.50 -8.57 -20.90
N THR A 190 -19.41 -8.81 -19.59
CA THR A 190 -20.36 -9.65 -18.85
C THR A 190 -21.39 -8.83 -18.08
N ALA A 191 -22.53 -9.44 -17.77
CA ALA A 191 -23.55 -8.84 -16.92
C ALA A 191 -23.02 -8.54 -15.52
N GLU A 192 -22.15 -9.39 -14.99
CA GLU A 192 -21.48 -9.24 -13.69
C GLU A 192 -20.58 -8.00 -13.68
N LEU A 193 -19.80 -7.78 -14.74
CA LEU A 193 -18.99 -6.56 -14.87
C LEU A 193 -19.86 -5.32 -14.92
N PHE A 194 -20.94 -5.33 -15.72
CA PHE A 194 -21.83 -4.18 -15.85
C PHE A 194 -22.53 -3.85 -14.52
N ALA A 195 -22.93 -4.86 -13.75
CA ALA A 195 -23.48 -4.69 -12.41
C ALA A 195 -22.44 -4.07 -11.45
N ALA A 196 -21.19 -4.51 -11.51
CA ALA A 196 -20.10 -3.96 -10.72
C ALA A 196 -19.82 -2.49 -11.11
N MET A 197 -19.80 -2.18 -12.40
CA MET A 197 -19.65 -0.80 -12.89
C MET A 197 -20.75 0.12 -12.34
N ALA A 198 -21.99 -0.35 -12.36
CA ALA A 198 -23.14 0.40 -11.82
C ALA A 198 -23.03 0.62 -10.31
N ARG A 199 -22.62 -0.42 -9.58
CA ARG A 199 -22.42 -0.34 -8.12
C ARG A 199 -21.35 0.67 -7.74
N LEU A 200 -20.25 0.72 -8.48
CA LEU A 200 -19.11 1.60 -8.23
C LEU A 200 -19.34 3.03 -8.74
N ALA A 201 -20.25 3.21 -9.70
CA ALA A 201 -20.54 4.51 -10.28
C ALA A 201 -21.19 5.45 -9.26
N ARG A 202 -20.69 6.69 -9.23
CA ARG A 202 -21.31 7.78 -8.49
C ARG A 202 -22.65 8.15 -9.17
N PRO A 203 -23.67 8.59 -8.42
CA PRO A 203 -24.85 9.20 -9.04
C PRO A 203 -24.43 10.37 -9.96
N GLY A 204 -24.87 10.34 -11.22
CA GLY A 204 -24.40 11.26 -12.25
C GLY A 204 -23.08 10.88 -12.91
N GLY A 205 -22.47 9.77 -12.49
CA GLY A 205 -21.27 9.21 -13.12
C GLY A 205 -21.55 8.74 -14.55
N THR A 206 -20.55 8.83 -15.40
CA THR A 206 -20.67 8.54 -16.83
C THR A 206 -19.89 7.32 -17.26
N LEU A 207 -20.15 6.83 -18.44
CA LEU A 207 -19.34 5.83 -19.12
C LEU A 207 -19.23 6.11 -20.61
N ALA A 208 -18.17 5.61 -21.22
CA ALA A 208 -17.99 5.59 -22.66
C ALA A 208 -17.30 4.31 -23.08
N THR A 209 -17.61 3.84 -24.28
CA THR A 209 -16.98 2.69 -24.92
C THR A 209 -16.99 2.83 -26.43
N PHE A 210 -16.00 2.23 -27.08
CA PHE A 210 -15.85 2.25 -28.54
C PHE A 210 -16.86 1.36 -29.26
N THR A 211 -17.41 0.35 -28.59
CA THR A 211 -18.36 -0.59 -29.18
C THR A 211 -19.78 -0.03 -29.23
N SER A 212 -20.54 -0.43 -30.23
CA SER A 212 -21.98 -0.17 -30.34
C SER A 212 -22.82 -1.47 -30.26
N ALA A 213 -22.21 -2.57 -29.85
CA ALA A 213 -22.86 -3.88 -29.77
C ALA A 213 -24.15 -3.81 -28.95
N GLY A 214 -25.24 -4.35 -29.49
CA GLY A 214 -26.56 -4.28 -28.87
C GLY A 214 -26.64 -4.95 -27.51
N PHE A 215 -25.94 -6.09 -27.33
CA PHE A 215 -25.94 -6.77 -26.03
C PHE A 215 -25.20 -5.98 -24.94
N VAL A 216 -24.16 -5.22 -25.30
CA VAL A 216 -23.47 -4.34 -24.37
C VAL A 216 -24.39 -3.20 -23.94
N ARG A 217 -25.05 -2.54 -24.88
CA ARG A 217 -26.02 -1.49 -24.56
C ARG A 217 -27.14 -1.99 -23.66
N ARG A 218 -27.75 -3.11 -24.01
CA ARG A 218 -28.84 -3.70 -23.20
C ARG A 218 -28.35 -4.12 -21.82
N GLY A 219 -27.17 -4.74 -21.73
CA GLY A 219 -26.60 -5.16 -20.46
C GLY A 219 -26.30 -3.99 -19.51
N LEU A 220 -25.79 -2.88 -20.05
CA LEU A 220 -25.56 -1.65 -19.28
C LEU A 220 -26.87 -0.98 -18.84
N GLN A 221 -27.92 -1.02 -19.70
CA GLN A 221 -29.25 -0.53 -19.34
C GLN A 221 -29.87 -1.37 -18.20
N GLU A 222 -29.76 -2.67 -18.28
CA GLU A 222 -30.23 -3.59 -17.23
C GLU A 222 -29.51 -3.36 -15.90
N ALA A 223 -28.22 -2.98 -15.96
CA ALA A 223 -27.42 -2.64 -14.76
C ALA A 223 -27.82 -1.29 -14.12
N GLY A 224 -28.50 -0.40 -14.85
CA GLY A 224 -28.99 0.86 -14.34
C GLY A 224 -28.47 2.12 -15.05
N PHE A 225 -27.65 1.99 -16.08
CA PHE A 225 -27.20 3.12 -16.87
C PHE A 225 -28.24 3.56 -17.90
N SER A 226 -28.38 4.87 -18.08
CA SER A 226 -29.08 5.46 -19.22
C SER A 226 -28.12 5.53 -20.40
N MET A 227 -28.39 4.80 -21.46
CA MET A 227 -27.46 4.60 -22.58
C MET A 227 -27.86 5.39 -23.82
N HIS A 228 -26.84 5.92 -24.50
CA HIS A 228 -27.00 6.68 -25.74
C HIS A 228 -26.02 6.21 -26.80
N LYS A 229 -26.47 6.22 -28.05
CA LYS A 229 -25.61 6.05 -29.20
C LYS A 229 -25.07 7.41 -29.65
N ARG A 230 -23.79 7.45 -29.98
CA ARG A 230 -23.12 8.63 -30.56
C ARG A 230 -22.37 8.23 -31.81
N LYS A 231 -22.01 9.21 -32.63
CA LYS A 231 -21.14 8.96 -33.78
C LYS A 231 -19.81 8.37 -33.28
N GLY A 232 -19.38 7.26 -33.88
CA GLY A 232 -18.10 6.64 -33.59
C GLY A 232 -16.92 7.42 -34.14
N PHE A 233 -15.72 7.05 -33.74
CA PHE A 233 -14.48 7.66 -34.20
C PHE A 233 -14.13 7.20 -35.62
N GLY A 234 -13.68 8.12 -36.45
CA GLY A 234 -13.22 7.81 -37.80
C GLY A 234 -14.32 7.20 -38.66
N ARG A 235 -14.10 5.97 -39.14
CA ARG A 235 -15.05 5.25 -40.01
C ARG A 235 -16.13 4.48 -39.23
N LYS A 236 -16.02 4.39 -37.91
CA LYS A 236 -17.02 3.73 -37.07
C LYS A 236 -18.31 4.54 -37.04
N ARG A 237 -19.43 3.87 -37.31
CA ARG A 237 -20.74 4.54 -37.36
C ARG A 237 -21.16 5.06 -35.98
N GLU A 238 -21.02 4.22 -34.96
CA GLU A 238 -21.57 4.47 -33.63
C GLU A 238 -20.60 4.05 -32.54
N MET A 239 -20.72 4.69 -31.41
CA MET A 239 -20.18 4.30 -30.10
C MET A 239 -21.26 4.45 -29.05
N LEU A 240 -21.00 3.98 -27.82
CA LEU A 240 -21.94 4.10 -26.71
C LEU A 240 -21.41 5.03 -25.64
N THR A 241 -22.32 5.85 -25.10
CA THR A 241 -22.11 6.59 -23.86
C THR A 241 -23.26 6.32 -22.91
N GLY A 242 -23.03 6.53 -21.62
CA GLY A 242 -24.04 6.33 -20.60
C GLY A 242 -23.86 7.19 -19.39
N GLU A 243 -24.89 7.23 -18.57
CA GLU A 243 -24.92 8.01 -17.33
C GLU A 243 -25.71 7.25 -16.27
N MET A 244 -25.22 7.28 -15.03
CA MET A 244 -25.91 6.69 -13.87
C MET A 244 -26.84 7.73 -13.27
N LEU A 245 -28.13 7.69 -13.63
CA LEU A 245 -29.13 8.62 -13.14
C LEU A 245 -29.77 8.17 -11.83
N GLN A 246 -29.69 6.88 -11.50
CA GLN A 246 -30.30 6.30 -10.32
C GLN A 246 -29.28 6.09 -9.21
N THR A 247 -29.75 6.16 -7.98
CA THR A 247 -28.97 5.71 -6.82
C THR A 247 -29.37 4.29 -6.51
N LEU A 248 -28.43 3.35 -6.63
CA LEU A 248 -28.66 1.95 -6.28
C LEU A 248 -28.61 1.77 -4.77
N GLU A 249 -29.52 0.98 -4.23
CA GLU A 249 -29.41 0.47 -2.86
C GLU A 249 -28.45 -0.71 -2.85
N ILE A 250 -27.36 -0.58 -2.09
CA ILE A 250 -26.33 -1.59 -2.00
C ILE A 250 -26.21 -2.00 -0.53
N PRO A 251 -26.64 -3.23 -0.17
CA PRO A 251 -26.49 -3.70 1.21
C PRO A 251 -25.02 -3.89 1.58
N ALA A 252 -24.65 -3.47 2.79
CA ALA A 252 -23.31 -3.71 3.33
C ALA A 252 -23.08 -5.21 3.54
N ARG A 253 -21.93 -5.72 3.07
CA ARG A 253 -21.60 -7.15 3.13
C ARG A 253 -21.03 -7.57 4.49
N ALA A 254 -20.25 -6.70 5.13
CA ALA A 254 -19.65 -6.94 6.44
C ALA A 254 -19.58 -5.62 7.21
N PRO A 255 -20.74 -5.12 7.72
CA PRO A 255 -20.81 -3.80 8.35
C PRO A 255 -19.92 -3.68 9.58
N TRP A 256 -19.61 -4.78 10.26
CA TRP A 256 -18.68 -4.81 11.38
C TRP A 256 -17.22 -4.48 11.02
N PHE A 257 -16.87 -4.45 9.74
CA PHE A 257 -15.59 -3.99 9.24
C PHE A 257 -15.70 -2.70 8.43
N ALA A 258 -16.83 -2.02 8.46
CA ALA A 258 -17.02 -0.75 7.77
C ALA A 258 -15.95 0.27 8.19
N ARG A 259 -15.48 1.03 7.22
CA ARG A 259 -14.50 2.10 7.40
C ARG A 259 -15.15 3.43 7.08
N SER A 260 -14.99 4.41 7.94
CA SER A 260 -15.53 5.75 7.72
C SER A 260 -14.42 6.77 7.57
N GLY A 261 -14.61 7.69 6.63
CA GLY A 261 -13.79 8.88 6.51
C GLY A 261 -14.39 10.08 7.24
N THR A 262 -13.92 11.26 6.89
CA THR A 262 -14.39 12.51 7.45
C THR A 262 -14.35 13.63 6.41
N GLU A 263 -15.25 14.60 6.57
CA GLU A 263 -15.24 15.83 5.78
C GLU A 263 -14.33 16.92 6.39
N GLN A 264 -13.86 16.71 7.62
CA GLN A 264 -12.92 17.61 8.28
C GLN A 264 -11.53 17.51 7.65
N ARG A 265 -10.73 18.57 7.75
CA ARG A 265 -9.38 18.62 7.14
C ARG A 265 -8.30 19.17 8.07
N ASP A 266 -8.58 19.28 9.37
CA ASP A 266 -7.59 19.59 10.41
C ASP A 266 -7.31 18.33 11.24
N ALA A 267 -6.07 17.87 11.23
CA ALA A 267 -5.65 16.65 11.90
C ALA A 267 -4.46 16.87 12.83
N ALA A 268 -4.54 16.25 14.00
CA ALA A 268 -3.41 16.07 14.90
C ALA A 268 -2.91 14.62 14.80
N ILE A 269 -1.62 14.44 14.57
CA ILE A 269 -0.94 13.14 14.64
C ILE A 269 -0.18 13.06 15.97
N ILE A 270 -0.45 12.01 16.73
CA ILE A 270 0.24 11.74 17.99
C ILE A 270 1.34 10.71 17.72
N GLY A 271 2.60 11.14 17.84
CA GLY A 271 3.77 10.30 17.60
C GLY A 271 4.80 10.99 16.71
N GLY A 272 6.06 10.58 16.82
CA GLY A 272 7.20 11.15 16.08
C GLY A 272 8.04 10.11 15.33
N GLY A 273 7.49 8.93 15.05
CA GLY A 273 8.16 7.87 14.33
C GLY A 273 7.90 7.87 12.82
N ILE A 274 8.34 6.80 12.15
CA ILE A 274 8.21 6.64 10.69
C ILE A 274 6.75 6.65 10.24
N ALA A 275 5.85 6.00 10.97
CA ALA A 275 4.43 5.96 10.65
C ALA A 275 3.82 7.37 10.65
N SER A 276 4.14 8.17 11.66
CA SER A 276 3.67 9.55 11.77
C SER A 276 4.17 10.42 10.63
N ALA A 277 5.46 10.31 10.27
CA ALA A 277 6.05 11.06 9.17
C ALA A 277 5.42 10.73 7.82
N LEU A 278 5.24 9.46 7.52
CA LEU A 278 4.60 8.99 6.28
C LEU A 278 3.13 9.41 6.21
N LEU A 279 2.40 9.29 7.31
CA LEU A 279 1.00 9.72 7.38
C LEU A 279 0.87 11.24 7.21
N ALA A 280 1.75 12.02 7.82
CA ALA A 280 1.76 13.48 7.65
C ALA A 280 1.91 13.87 6.17
N LEU A 281 2.87 13.27 5.46
CA LEU A 281 3.06 13.51 4.03
C LEU A 281 1.85 13.07 3.21
N ALA A 282 1.26 11.92 3.52
CA ALA A 282 0.08 11.42 2.82
C ALA A 282 -1.14 12.34 2.98
N LEU A 283 -1.35 12.90 4.16
CA LEU A 283 -2.43 13.85 4.42
C LEU A 283 -2.16 15.23 3.79
N LEU A 284 -0.92 15.72 3.87
CA LEU A 284 -0.53 17.00 3.28
C LEU A 284 -0.73 17.00 1.75
N ARG A 285 -0.43 15.89 1.07
CA ARG A 285 -0.71 15.75 -0.37
C ARG A 285 -2.19 15.93 -0.70
N ARG A 286 -3.06 15.62 0.23
CA ARG A 286 -4.53 15.71 0.09
C ARG A 286 -5.11 17.03 0.58
N GLY A 287 -4.25 18.00 0.90
CA GLY A 287 -4.68 19.34 1.32
C GLY A 287 -5.10 19.43 2.79
N TRP A 288 -4.76 18.43 3.61
CA TRP A 288 -5.01 18.51 5.05
C TRP A 288 -4.09 19.53 5.73
N GLN A 289 -4.60 20.15 6.79
CA GLN A 289 -3.79 20.86 7.78
C GLN A 289 -3.36 19.84 8.84
N VAL A 290 -2.08 19.70 9.05
CA VAL A 290 -1.53 18.64 9.92
C VAL A 290 -0.62 19.26 10.98
N THR A 291 -0.88 18.89 12.24
CA THR A 291 -0.04 19.19 13.39
C THR A 291 0.42 17.87 14.01
N LEU A 292 1.70 17.75 14.30
CA LEU A 292 2.29 16.55 14.90
C LEU A 292 2.75 16.86 16.33
N TYR A 293 2.37 15.99 17.25
CA TYR A 293 2.77 16.05 18.66
C TYR A 293 3.68 14.89 18.98
N CYS A 294 4.95 15.18 19.25
CA CYS A 294 5.97 14.22 19.63
C CYS A 294 6.29 14.37 21.11
N ALA A 295 6.22 13.27 21.86
CA ALA A 295 6.53 13.29 23.29
C ALA A 295 8.02 13.55 23.58
N ASP A 296 8.88 13.15 22.65
CA ASP A 296 10.32 13.26 22.76
C ASP A 296 10.84 14.61 22.24
N SER A 297 12.08 14.94 22.55
CA SER A 297 12.73 16.18 22.10
C SER A 297 13.18 16.15 20.65
N THR A 298 13.29 14.93 20.09
CA THR A 298 13.70 14.67 18.70
C THR A 298 12.81 13.62 18.06
N PRO A 299 12.67 13.62 16.72
CA PRO A 299 11.92 12.56 16.05
C PRO A 299 12.68 11.23 16.09
N ALA A 300 11.94 10.13 15.88
CA ALA A 300 12.48 8.78 15.79
C ALA A 300 13.26 8.32 17.05
N ASP A 301 12.88 8.79 18.21
CA ASP A 301 13.50 8.38 19.47
C ASP A 301 12.93 7.04 20.02
N GLY A 302 11.84 6.55 19.43
CA GLY A 302 11.27 5.24 19.72
C GLY A 302 11.82 4.11 18.82
N ALA A 303 10.93 3.23 18.38
CA ALA A 303 11.30 2.07 17.54
C ALA A 303 11.89 2.43 16.17
N SER A 304 11.67 3.64 15.69
CA SER A 304 12.19 4.15 14.40
C SER A 304 13.62 4.67 14.46
N GLY A 305 14.31 4.55 15.59
CA GLY A 305 15.60 5.21 15.77
C GLY A 305 16.84 4.38 15.46
N ASN A 306 16.71 3.21 14.84
CA ASN A 306 17.84 2.37 14.48
C ASN A 306 18.72 3.04 13.41
N ARG A 307 20.02 2.68 13.41
CA ARG A 307 20.97 3.18 12.41
C ARG A 307 20.87 2.44 11.09
N GLN A 308 20.52 1.16 11.12
CA GLN A 308 20.27 0.34 9.94
C GLN A 308 19.10 -0.60 10.24
N GLY A 309 18.06 -0.52 9.45
CA GLY A 309 16.92 -1.42 9.49
C GLY A 309 16.80 -2.19 8.19
N ALA A 310 16.46 -3.46 8.24
CA ALA A 310 16.27 -4.29 7.07
C ALA A 310 14.90 -4.02 6.42
N LEU A 311 14.87 -3.96 5.09
CA LEU A 311 13.66 -3.85 4.30
C LEU A 311 13.49 -5.11 3.47
N TYR A 312 12.50 -5.92 3.82
CA TYR A 312 12.08 -7.10 3.08
C TYR A 312 10.68 -7.53 3.55
N PRO A 313 9.91 -8.26 2.71
CA PRO A 313 8.54 -8.62 3.07
C PRO A 313 8.49 -9.79 4.05
N LEU A 314 7.46 -9.81 4.90
CA LEU A 314 7.08 -10.99 5.67
C LEU A 314 6.20 -11.88 4.77
N LEU A 315 6.67 -13.09 4.46
CA LEU A 315 5.95 -14.02 3.61
C LEU A 315 5.30 -15.13 4.46
N SER A 316 4.08 -15.50 4.11
CA SER A 316 3.37 -16.60 4.73
C SER A 316 2.53 -17.34 3.71
N GLN A 317 2.65 -18.66 3.67
CA GLN A 317 1.80 -19.53 2.87
C GLN A 317 0.43 -19.77 3.51
N HIS A 318 0.35 -19.71 4.83
CA HIS A 318 -0.82 -20.11 5.59
C HIS A 318 -1.77 -18.97 5.97
N ASP A 319 -1.30 -17.73 5.94
CA ASP A 319 -2.11 -16.56 6.25
C ASP A 319 -2.36 -15.75 4.97
N PRO A 320 -3.63 -15.76 4.46
CA PRO A 320 -3.97 -15.03 3.24
C PRO A 320 -3.74 -13.53 3.33
N ALA A 321 -4.00 -12.94 4.47
CA ALA A 321 -3.87 -11.51 4.65
C ALA A 321 -2.39 -11.08 4.65
N LEU A 322 -1.52 -11.84 5.33
CA LEU A 322 -0.08 -11.62 5.27
C LEU A 322 0.46 -11.79 3.85
N ALA A 323 0.03 -12.85 3.16
CA ALA A 323 0.46 -13.17 1.80
C ALA A 323 0.08 -12.08 0.78
N ARG A 324 -1.04 -11.39 0.99
CA ARG A 324 -1.50 -10.29 0.11
C ARG A 324 -0.91 -8.94 0.52
N PHE A 325 -0.88 -8.67 1.81
CA PHE A 325 -0.47 -7.36 2.31
C PHE A 325 1.02 -7.08 2.14
N PHE A 326 1.90 -7.98 2.57
CA PHE A 326 3.33 -7.68 2.64
C PHE A 326 4.03 -7.55 1.28
N PRO A 327 3.76 -8.37 0.27
CA PRO A 327 4.32 -8.12 -1.06
C PRO A 327 3.88 -6.78 -1.65
N ALA A 328 2.61 -6.41 -1.52
CA ALA A 328 2.09 -5.12 -1.95
C ALA A 328 2.72 -3.95 -1.17
N ALA A 329 2.83 -4.09 0.15
CA ALA A 329 3.44 -3.09 1.02
C ALA A 329 4.93 -2.90 0.70
N PHE A 330 5.65 -3.98 0.47
CA PHE A 330 7.06 -3.96 0.13
C PHE A 330 7.34 -3.22 -1.19
N THR A 331 6.61 -3.55 -2.24
CA THR A 331 6.78 -2.89 -3.55
C THR A 331 6.37 -1.42 -3.49
N PHE A 332 5.30 -1.10 -2.77
CA PHE A 332 4.90 0.28 -2.54
C PHE A 332 5.96 1.06 -1.75
N ALA A 333 6.51 0.47 -0.69
CA ALA A 333 7.57 1.10 0.11
C ALA A 333 8.80 1.42 -0.74
N ARG A 334 9.28 0.48 -1.56
CA ARG A 334 10.41 0.69 -2.46
C ARG A 334 10.14 1.81 -3.46
N ARG A 335 8.99 1.82 -4.11
CA ARG A 335 8.63 2.91 -5.03
C ARG A 335 8.59 4.26 -4.32
N LEU A 336 8.01 4.32 -3.15
CA LEU A 336 7.90 5.57 -2.39
C LEU A 336 9.28 6.08 -1.93
N TYR A 337 10.10 5.21 -1.35
CA TYR A 337 11.43 5.60 -0.87
C TYR A 337 12.35 6.03 -2.02
N ASP A 338 12.21 5.43 -3.20
CA ASP A 338 12.99 5.80 -4.38
C ASP A 338 12.54 7.13 -5.02
N THR A 339 11.27 7.54 -4.82
CA THR A 339 10.71 8.73 -5.47
C THR A 339 10.65 9.97 -4.58
N LEU A 340 10.64 9.81 -3.26
CA LEU A 340 10.62 10.96 -2.35
C LEU A 340 11.95 11.73 -2.41
N PRO A 341 11.91 13.08 -2.44
CA PRO A 341 13.12 13.91 -2.55
C PRO A 341 13.79 14.07 -1.18
N VAL A 342 14.21 12.97 -0.59
CA VAL A 342 14.89 12.91 0.71
C VAL A 342 16.18 12.11 0.62
N MET A 343 17.18 12.48 1.38
CA MET A 343 18.47 11.78 1.44
C MET A 343 18.62 11.08 2.78
N PHE A 344 18.94 9.82 2.74
CA PHE A 344 19.18 9.00 3.93
C PHE A 344 20.15 7.88 3.57
N ASP A 345 20.90 7.41 4.55
CA ASP A 345 21.78 6.28 4.35
C ASP A 345 20.96 5.02 4.06
N HIS A 346 21.23 4.37 2.96
CA HIS A 346 20.58 3.14 2.55
C HIS A 346 21.40 2.43 1.46
N GLU A 347 21.11 1.16 1.31
CA GLU A 347 21.64 0.37 0.20
C GLU A 347 20.63 -0.73 -0.13
N TRP A 348 20.15 -0.73 -1.36
CA TRP A 348 19.28 -1.80 -1.87
C TRP A 348 20.13 -2.96 -2.35
N CYS A 349 20.91 -3.51 -1.44
CA CYS A 349 21.90 -4.54 -1.68
C CYS A 349 21.33 -5.95 -1.74
N GLY A 350 20.05 -6.10 -1.44
CA GLY A 350 19.41 -7.39 -1.24
C GLY A 350 19.41 -7.85 0.21
N VAL A 351 18.53 -8.79 0.50
CA VAL A 351 18.42 -9.48 1.79
C VAL A 351 18.42 -10.97 1.50
N THR A 352 19.17 -11.76 2.27
CA THR A 352 19.13 -13.22 2.22
C THR A 352 18.73 -13.77 3.58
N GLN A 353 17.63 -14.47 3.61
CA GLN A 353 17.10 -15.17 4.79
C GLN A 353 17.54 -16.64 4.72
N LEU A 354 18.29 -17.07 5.70
CA LEU A 354 19.00 -18.36 5.67
C LEU A 354 18.25 -19.44 6.46
N GLY A 355 18.21 -20.63 5.89
CA GLY A 355 17.69 -21.84 6.53
C GLY A 355 18.77 -22.51 7.40
N TRP A 356 19.16 -21.86 8.48
CA TRP A 356 20.27 -22.25 9.34
C TRP A 356 20.00 -23.47 10.19
N ASP A 357 18.73 -23.86 10.36
CA ASP A 357 18.31 -25.11 11.03
C ASP A 357 17.16 -25.77 10.23
N VAL A 358 16.74 -26.96 10.66
CA VAL A 358 15.69 -27.74 9.98
C VAL A 358 14.36 -26.96 9.96
N LYS A 359 13.99 -26.35 11.07
CA LYS A 359 12.74 -25.60 11.21
C LYS A 359 12.72 -24.36 10.28
N SER A 360 13.79 -23.61 10.27
CA SER A 360 13.94 -22.44 9.40
C SER A 360 13.94 -22.82 7.92
N ALA A 361 14.63 -23.91 7.56
CA ALA A 361 14.65 -24.42 6.19
C ALA A 361 13.26 -24.86 5.71
N GLN A 362 12.49 -25.51 6.56
CA GLN A 362 11.11 -25.92 6.25
C GLN A 362 10.20 -24.70 6.06
N LYS A 363 10.32 -23.71 6.91
CA LYS A 363 9.56 -22.47 6.80
C LYS A 363 9.88 -21.73 5.50
N ILE A 364 11.15 -21.64 5.14
CA ILE A 364 11.60 -21.02 3.89
C ILE A 364 11.08 -21.78 2.66
N ALA A 365 11.10 -23.12 2.70
CA ALA A 365 10.52 -23.95 1.63
C ALA A 365 9.05 -23.62 1.39
N GLN A 366 8.26 -23.40 2.43
CA GLN A 366 6.86 -22.97 2.34
C GLN A 366 6.71 -21.56 1.73
N MET A 367 7.62 -20.62 2.07
CA MET A 367 7.62 -19.29 1.48
C MET A 367 7.90 -19.33 -0.02
N ILE A 368 8.81 -20.18 -0.45
CA ILE A 368 9.16 -20.37 -1.88
C ILE A 368 7.97 -20.87 -2.70
N GLU A 369 7.09 -21.67 -2.11
CA GLU A 369 5.86 -22.17 -2.74
C GLU A 369 4.84 -21.06 -3.08
N LEU A 370 5.00 -19.85 -2.56
CA LEU A 370 4.19 -18.70 -2.95
C LEU A 370 4.40 -18.28 -4.41
N ASN A 371 5.48 -18.73 -5.02
CA ASN A 371 5.76 -18.49 -6.45
C ASN A 371 5.75 -17.02 -6.86
N LEU A 372 6.31 -16.16 -6.03
CA LEU A 372 6.45 -14.74 -6.33
C LEU A 372 7.47 -14.53 -7.47
N PRO A 373 7.37 -13.40 -8.19
CA PRO A 373 8.40 -13.05 -9.17
C PRO A 373 9.80 -13.11 -8.55
N PRO A 374 10.82 -13.61 -9.28
CA PRO A 374 12.17 -13.76 -8.72
C PRO A 374 12.82 -12.43 -8.31
N GLU A 375 12.36 -11.32 -8.85
CA GLU A 375 12.77 -9.97 -8.44
C GLU A 375 12.31 -9.63 -7.00
N ILE A 376 11.27 -10.29 -6.51
CA ILE A 376 10.78 -10.12 -5.14
C ILE A 376 11.37 -11.14 -4.19
N ALA A 377 11.32 -12.42 -4.55
CA ALA A 377 11.79 -13.50 -3.71
C ALA A 377 12.19 -14.70 -4.56
N VAL A 378 13.37 -15.25 -4.31
CA VAL A 378 13.92 -16.37 -5.06
C VAL A 378 14.67 -17.32 -4.13
N ALA A 379 14.51 -18.63 -4.35
CA ALA A 379 15.27 -19.64 -3.65
C ALA A 379 16.75 -19.57 -4.03
N VAL A 380 17.64 -19.72 -3.04
CA VAL A 380 19.07 -19.78 -3.23
C VAL A 380 19.63 -21.00 -2.49
N ASP A 381 20.51 -21.76 -3.16
CA ASP A 381 21.28 -22.80 -2.50
C ASP A 381 22.47 -22.19 -1.73
N ALA A 382 23.23 -23.02 -1.03
CA ALA A 382 24.35 -22.56 -0.21
C ALA A 382 25.42 -21.83 -1.05
N GLU A 383 25.74 -22.33 -2.23
CA GLU A 383 26.72 -21.71 -3.12
C GLU A 383 26.26 -20.34 -3.60
N ALA A 384 25.01 -20.22 -4.08
CA ALA A 384 24.43 -18.97 -4.50
C ALA A 384 24.34 -17.96 -3.35
N ALA A 385 23.92 -18.42 -2.15
CA ALA A 385 23.86 -17.58 -0.96
C ALA A 385 25.25 -17.01 -0.60
N GLU A 386 26.28 -17.83 -0.61
CA GLU A 386 27.66 -17.41 -0.31
C GLU A 386 28.21 -16.43 -1.37
N GLN A 387 27.91 -16.69 -2.65
CA GLN A 387 28.27 -15.77 -3.73
C GLN A 387 27.59 -14.40 -3.57
N GLN A 388 26.29 -14.39 -3.29
CA GLN A 388 25.52 -13.15 -3.20
C GLN A 388 25.85 -12.35 -1.94
N THR A 389 25.98 -13.03 -0.82
CA THR A 389 26.23 -12.39 0.48
C THR A 389 27.70 -12.02 0.70
N GLY A 390 28.62 -12.72 0.04
CA GLY A 390 30.06 -12.49 0.17
C GLY A 390 30.71 -13.18 1.36
N VAL A 391 29.96 -13.98 2.12
CA VAL A 391 30.43 -14.68 3.32
C VAL A 391 30.00 -16.13 3.31
N GLU A 392 30.74 -16.98 4.02
CA GLU A 392 30.40 -18.38 4.19
C GLU A 392 29.15 -18.53 5.07
N THR A 393 28.14 -19.25 4.59
CA THR A 393 26.88 -19.49 5.30
C THR A 393 26.63 -20.96 5.61
N GLY A 394 27.16 -21.87 4.80
CA GLY A 394 26.96 -23.32 4.93
C GLY A 394 25.53 -23.78 4.65
N CYS A 395 24.64 -22.90 4.27
CA CYS A 395 23.23 -23.19 3.96
C CYS A 395 22.69 -22.19 2.95
N GLY A 396 21.62 -22.60 2.27
CA GLY A 396 20.83 -21.72 1.42
C GLY A 396 19.64 -21.10 2.13
N GLY A 397 18.73 -20.54 1.37
CA GLY A 397 17.54 -19.90 1.88
C GLY A 397 16.74 -19.23 0.79
N ILE A 398 16.19 -18.06 1.11
CA ILE A 398 15.43 -17.21 0.20
C ILE A 398 16.09 -15.83 0.13
N ALA A 399 16.28 -15.34 -1.10
CA ALA A 399 16.82 -14.01 -1.35
C ALA A 399 15.72 -13.05 -1.79
N TYR A 400 15.83 -11.81 -1.32
CA TYR A 400 14.96 -10.69 -1.67
C TYR A 400 15.81 -9.64 -2.40
N PRO A 401 15.95 -9.73 -3.75
CA PRO A 401 16.89 -8.87 -4.49
C PRO A 401 16.59 -7.37 -4.40
N ALA A 402 15.32 -7.01 -4.26
CA ALA A 402 14.91 -5.61 -4.14
C ALA A 402 14.95 -5.07 -2.69
N GLY A 403 15.28 -5.90 -1.72
CA GLY A 403 15.45 -5.52 -0.33
C GLY A 403 16.82 -4.90 -0.05
N GLY A 404 17.04 -4.59 1.20
CA GLY A 404 18.31 -4.02 1.66
C GLY A 404 18.19 -3.45 3.06
N TRP A 405 18.99 -2.44 3.34
CA TRP A 405 18.91 -1.72 4.61
C TRP A 405 18.77 -0.21 4.39
N LEU A 406 18.22 0.46 5.36
CA LEU A 406 18.15 1.91 5.42
C LEU A 406 18.32 2.40 6.87
N CYS A 407 18.67 3.66 7.03
CA CYS A 407 18.71 4.32 8.33
C CYS A 407 17.35 4.94 8.65
N PRO A 408 16.50 4.29 9.48
CA PRO A 408 15.16 4.79 9.76
C PRO A 408 15.15 6.10 10.54
N GLN A 409 16.16 6.35 11.35
CA GLN A 409 16.29 7.62 12.07
C GLN A 409 16.46 8.80 11.09
N GLN A 410 17.39 8.68 10.14
CA GLN A 410 17.60 9.72 9.11
C GLN A 410 16.37 9.87 8.24
N LEU A 411 15.81 8.76 7.76
CA LEU A 411 14.62 8.77 6.90
C LEU A 411 13.46 9.51 7.60
N THR A 412 13.18 9.18 8.85
CA THR A 412 12.09 9.82 9.61
C THR A 412 12.32 11.31 9.76
N ALA A 413 13.53 11.72 10.12
CA ALA A 413 13.88 13.14 10.26
C ALA A 413 13.75 13.89 8.94
N GLU A 414 14.23 13.32 7.84
CA GLU A 414 14.14 13.92 6.50
C GLU A 414 12.70 14.00 5.98
N LEU A 415 11.89 12.98 6.25
CA LEU A 415 10.47 13.01 5.90
C LEU A 415 9.72 14.10 6.67
N LEU A 416 10.01 14.28 7.94
CA LEU A 416 9.41 15.38 8.74
C LEU A 416 9.89 16.75 8.28
N ALA A 417 11.16 16.89 7.90
CA ALA A 417 11.68 18.13 7.31
C ALA A 417 10.98 18.45 5.97
N LEU A 418 10.80 17.46 5.12
CA LEU A 418 10.03 17.60 3.87
C LEU A 418 8.58 18.00 4.16
N ALA A 419 7.94 17.35 5.11
CA ALA A 419 6.57 17.67 5.52
C ALA A 419 6.45 19.10 6.06
N ALA A 420 7.45 19.58 6.82
CA ALA A 420 7.49 20.96 7.30
C ALA A 420 7.50 21.98 6.15
N THR A 421 8.21 21.69 5.05
CA THR A 421 8.17 22.55 3.83
C THR A 421 6.79 22.57 3.16
N ARG A 422 5.95 21.58 3.46
CA ARG A 422 4.58 21.43 2.92
C ARG A 422 3.50 21.84 3.91
N GLY A 423 3.87 22.44 5.04
CA GLY A 423 2.95 23.02 6.00
C GLY A 423 2.75 22.24 7.30
N LEU A 424 3.49 21.17 7.55
CA LEU A 424 3.44 20.45 8.83
C LEU A 424 3.90 21.36 9.97
N ARG A 425 3.13 21.39 11.05
CA ARG A 425 3.52 21.98 12.34
C ARG A 425 3.91 20.85 13.28
N VAL A 426 5.04 21.00 13.98
CA VAL A 426 5.54 19.99 14.91
C VAL A 426 5.73 20.59 16.30
N HIS A 427 5.23 19.89 17.32
CA HIS A 427 5.47 20.16 18.72
C HIS A 427 6.27 19.01 19.33
N TYR A 428 7.54 19.27 19.66
CA TYR A 428 8.38 18.36 20.43
C TYR A 428 8.20 18.57 21.93
N ASP A 429 8.66 17.64 22.74
CA ASP A 429 8.49 17.66 24.19
C ASP A 429 7.03 17.85 24.62
N TYR A 430 6.13 17.28 23.85
CA TYR A 430 4.69 17.41 24.07
C TYR A 430 4.04 16.03 24.17
N PRO A 431 4.10 15.37 25.34
CA PRO A 431 3.40 14.11 25.55
C PRO A 431 1.89 14.35 25.60
N VAL A 432 1.14 13.66 24.76
CA VAL A 432 -0.33 13.63 24.81
C VAL A 432 -0.73 12.43 25.68
N GLU A 433 -1.33 12.70 26.83
CA GLU A 433 -1.66 11.68 27.82
C GLU A 433 -3.16 11.39 27.90
N ALA A 434 -4.00 12.34 27.49
CA ALA A 434 -5.45 12.22 27.56
C ALA A 434 -6.12 12.85 26.35
N LEU A 435 -7.18 12.18 25.90
CA LEU A 435 -8.07 12.64 24.85
C LEU A 435 -9.49 12.75 25.40
N SER A 436 -10.14 13.86 25.14
CA SER A 436 -11.55 14.04 25.46
C SER A 436 -12.31 14.56 24.24
N ALA A 437 -13.49 13.98 24.00
CA ALA A 437 -14.35 14.42 22.91
C ALA A 437 -14.90 15.82 23.22
N ASP A 438 -14.93 16.68 22.22
CA ASP A 438 -15.43 18.04 22.32
C ASP A 438 -16.21 18.41 21.05
N ASN A 439 -17.53 18.56 21.19
CA ASN A 439 -18.44 18.87 20.08
C ASN A 439 -18.21 17.96 18.84
N SER A 440 -17.47 18.47 17.84
CA SER A 440 -17.18 17.76 16.59
C SER A 440 -15.75 17.21 16.51
N GLY A 441 -14.94 17.40 17.53
CA GLY A 441 -13.52 17.03 17.54
C GLY A 441 -13.01 16.55 18.89
N TRP A 442 -11.73 16.80 19.14
CA TRP A 442 -10.99 16.26 20.28
C TRP A 442 -10.13 17.33 20.98
N GLN A 443 -10.10 17.26 22.31
CA GLN A 443 -9.14 18.00 23.14
C GLN A 443 -7.97 17.09 23.50
N LEU A 444 -6.75 17.56 23.29
CA LEU A 444 -5.52 16.92 23.71
C LEU A 444 -5.07 17.54 25.02
N ASN A 445 -4.94 16.75 26.09
CA ASN A 445 -4.57 17.21 27.44
C ASN A 445 -5.42 18.38 27.93
N GLN A 446 -6.68 18.52 27.45
CA GLN A 446 -7.59 19.64 27.74
C GLN A 446 -7.02 21.04 27.36
N ARG A 447 -6.08 21.09 26.42
CA ARG A 447 -5.40 22.33 26.01
C ARG A 447 -5.44 22.62 24.52
N GLN A 448 -5.27 21.59 23.69
CA GLN A 448 -5.22 21.73 22.24
C GLN A 448 -6.43 21.04 21.61
N TYR A 449 -7.11 21.77 20.74
CA TYR A 449 -8.26 21.24 19.99
C TYR A 449 -7.87 20.94 18.55
N HIS A 450 -8.31 19.77 18.08
CA HIS A 450 -8.24 19.38 16.67
C HIS A 450 -9.53 18.66 16.25
N GLU A 451 -9.94 18.86 15.03
CA GLU A 451 -11.15 18.22 14.50
C GLU A 451 -10.98 16.69 14.37
N VAL A 452 -9.79 16.25 13.99
CA VAL A 452 -9.45 14.84 13.79
C VAL A 452 -8.14 14.52 14.51
N VAL A 453 -8.06 13.35 15.12
CA VAL A 453 -6.86 12.86 15.81
C VAL A 453 -6.47 11.49 15.28
N ILE A 454 -5.18 11.28 15.04
CA ILE A 454 -4.62 9.99 14.67
C ILE A 454 -3.59 9.56 15.70
N LEU A 455 -3.78 8.38 16.28
CA LEU A 455 -2.86 7.77 17.21
C LEU A 455 -1.83 6.93 16.45
N ALA A 456 -0.57 7.37 16.46
CA ALA A 456 0.55 6.71 15.80
C ALA A 456 1.80 6.73 16.69
N ASN A 457 1.61 6.55 18.00
CA ASN A 457 2.61 6.70 19.05
C ASN A 457 3.19 5.36 19.55
N GLY A 458 3.24 4.35 18.68
CA GLY A 458 3.87 3.07 18.96
C GLY A 458 3.23 2.32 20.13
N HIS A 459 4.04 1.80 21.04
CA HIS A 459 3.54 0.99 22.16
C HIS A 459 2.72 1.79 23.20
N ARG A 460 2.83 3.11 23.20
CA ARG A 460 2.03 3.99 24.08
C ARG A 460 0.61 4.22 23.58
N LEU A 461 0.27 3.69 22.41
CA LEU A 461 -1.06 3.83 21.81
C LEU A 461 -2.17 3.30 22.73
N THR A 462 -1.90 2.25 23.48
CA THR A 462 -2.86 1.66 24.43
C THR A 462 -2.97 2.38 25.77
N HIS A 463 -2.27 3.48 25.98
CA HIS A 463 -2.33 4.25 27.23
C HIS A 463 -3.55 5.17 27.34
N PHE A 464 -4.31 5.36 26.26
CA PHE A 464 -5.54 6.14 26.28
C PHE A 464 -6.73 5.28 26.71
N ILE A 465 -7.70 5.88 27.38
CA ILE A 465 -8.96 5.20 27.76
C ILE A 465 -9.64 4.60 26.53
N GLN A 466 -9.60 5.32 25.41
CA GLN A 466 -10.22 4.88 24.16
C GLN A 466 -9.56 3.64 23.54
N THR A 467 -8.35 3.32 23.90
CA THR A 467 -7.52 2.28 23.26
C THR A 467 -6.99 1.21 24.21
N GLU A 468 -7.27 1.32 25.50
CA GLU A 468 -6.70 0.44 26.53
C GLU A 468 -7.03 -1.06 26.36
N HIS A 469 -8.13 -1.38 25.67
CA HIS A 469 -8.57 -2.75 25.42
C HIS A 469 -8.06 -3.34 24.10
N LEU A 470 -7.33 -2.57 23.30
CA LEU A 470 -6.77 -3.09 22.04
C LEU A 470 -5.71 -4.16 22.34
N PRO A 471 -5.79 -5.32 21.64
CA PRO A 471 -4.91 -6.44 21.92
C PRO A 471 -3.53 -6.27 21.25
N MET A 472 -2.82 -5.28 21.69
CA MET A 472 -1.45 -4.97 21.29
C MET A 472 -0.52 -5.15 22.50
N TYR A 473 0.73 -5.45 22.26
CA TYR A 473 1.71 -5.59 23.34
C TYR A 473 3.05 -4.96 22.96
N PRO A 474 3.77 -4.42 23.96
CA PRO A 474 5.11 -3.91 23.75
C PRO A 474 6.13 -5.04 23.60
N VAL A 475 7.17 -4.78 22.82
CA VAL A 475 8.31 -5.68 22.68
C VAL A 475 9.58 -4.85 22.73
N ALA A 476 10.28 -4.91 23.84
CA ALA A 476 11.59 -4.26 23.99
C ALA A 476 12.65 -5.05 23.22
N GLY A 477 13.57 -4.34 22.59
CA GLY A 477 14.66 -4.94 21.83
C GLY A 477 15.88 -4.04 21.77
N GLN A 478 17.06 -4.66 21.70
CA GLN A 478 18.34 -3.98 21.62
C GLN A 478 19.10 -4.45 20.38
N VAL A 479 19.59 -3.49 19.62
CA VAL A 479 20.47 -3.68 18.47
C VAL A 479 21.88 -3.24 18.85
N SER A 480 22.86 -4.04 18.51
CA SER A 480 24.28 -3.72 18.77
C SER A 480 24.89 -3.06 17.52
N HIS A 481 25.70 -2.02 17.73
CA HIS A 481 26.48 -1.36 16.70
C HIS A 481 27.92 -1.86 16.84
N ILE A 482 28.45 -2.44 15.77
CA ILE A 482 29.76 -3.09 15.79
C ILE A 482 30.67 -2.53 14.69
N PRO A 483 32.00 -2.42 14.96
CA PRO A 483 32.93 -2.00 13.94
C PRO A 483 33.09 -3.09 12.87
N THR A 484 33.42 -2.67 11.65
CA THR A 484 33.76 -3.63 10.61
C THR A 484 35.13 -4.27 10.87
N THR A 485 35.32 -5.41 10.29
CA THR A 485 36.58 -6.19 10.33
C THR A 485 36.88 -6.72 8.92
N PRO A 486 38.07 -7.28 8.65
CA PRO A 486 38.34 -7.86 7.35
C PRO A 486 37.32 -8.92 6.90
N GLY A 487 36.84 -9.77 7.82
CA GLY A 487 35.83 -10.77 7.51
C GLY A 487 34.44 -10.17 7.33
N LEU A 488 34.02 -9.28 8.23
CA LEU A 488 32.70 -8.63 8.18
C LEU A 488 32.56 -7.68 6.98
N SER A 489 33.64 -7.06 6.56
CA SER A 489 33.64 -6.13 5.39
C SER A 489 33.28 -6.80 4.06
N LYS A 490 33.38 -8.14 3.99
CA LYS A 490 33.02 -8.92 2.81
C LYS A 490 31.49 -9.07 2.64
N LEU A 491 30.74 -8.83 3.70
CA LEU A 491 29.28 -8.93 3.68
C LEU A 491 28.69 -7.86 2.75
N ARG A 492 27.93 -8.31 1.73
CA ARG A 492 27.36 -7.46 0.70
C ARG A 492 25.84 -7.33 0.77
N GLN A 493 25.17 -8.20 1.52
CA GLN A 493 23.71 -8.20 1.68
C GLN A 493 23.33 -8.26 3.17
N VAL A 494 22.11 -7.88 3.48
CA VAL A 494 21.56 -8.13 4.82
C VAL A 494 21.36 -9.63 5.00
N LEU A 495 21.89 -10.17 6.08
CA LEU A 495 21.64 -11.55 6.50
C LEU A 495 20.51 -11.59 7.52
N CYS A 496 19.56 -12.49 7.30
CA CYS A 496 18.53 -12.86 8.29
C CYS A 496 18.70 -14.33 8.66
N TYR A 497 18.70 -14.58 9.95
CA TYR A 497 18.85 -15.89 10.57
C TYR A 497 17.98 -15.93 11.84
N ASN A 498 18.45 -16.35 12.98
CA ASN A 498 17.78 -16.10 14.28
C ASN A 498 18.12 -14.68 14.81
N GLY A 499 18.16 -13.76 13.94
CA GLY A 499 18.54 -12.36 14.10
C GLY A 499 18.81 -11.74 12.74
N TYR A 500 19.51 -10.62 12.71
CA TYR A 500 19.95 -10.01 11.45
C TYR A 500 21.33 -9.34 11.60
N LEU A 501 22.03 -9.24 10.49
CA LEU A 501 23.30 -8.54 10.38
C LEU A 501 23.30 -7.75 9.07
N THR A 502 23.58 -6.45 9.16
CA THR A 502 23.66 -5.58 7.99
C THR A 502 25.08 -5.51 7.43
N PRO A 503 25.26 -5.22 6.13
CA PRO A 503 26.55 -4.76 5.62
C PRO A 503 26.99 -3.49 6.35
N GLN A 504 28.29 -3.18 6.28
CA GLN A 504 28.78 -1.94 6.87
C GLN A 504 28.16 -0.72 6.17
N ASN A 505 27.84 0.29 6.95
CA ASN A 505 27.53 1.60 6.41
C ASN A 505 28.83 2.26 5.97
N PRO A 506 28.98 2.65 4.69
CA PRO A 506 30.24 3.21 4.17
C PRO A 506 30.62 4.56 4.82
N HIS A 507 29.69 5.24 5.47
CA HIS A 507 29.93 6.53 6.12
C HIS A 507 30.59 6.41 7.50
N ASN A 508 30.42 5.27 8.17
CA ASN A 508 30.94 5.08 9.53
C ASN A 508 31.65 3.73 9.75
N GLN A 509 31.67 2.84 8.75
CA GLN A 509 32.27 1.50 8.80
C GLN A 509 31.73 0.65 9.96
N GLN A 510 30.45 0.82 10.29
CA GLN A 510 29.77 0.05 11.32
C GLN A 510 28.67 -0.82 10.72
N HIS A 511 28.39 -1.93 11.40
CA HIS A 511 27.25 -2.81 11.14
C HIS A 511 26.26 -2.70 12.27
N CYS A 512 25.00 -3.10 12.00
CA CYS A 512 24.01 -3.40 13.03
C CYS A 512 23.79 -4.90 13.11
N ILE A 513 23.78 -5.42 14.32
CA ILE A 513 23.45 -6.81 14.60
C ILE A 513 22.39 -6.87 15.70
N GLY A 514 21.37 -7.68 15.51
CA GLY A 514 20.26 -7.74 16.45
C GLY A 514 19.22 -8.80 16.09
N ALA A 515 18.12 -8.72 16.71
CA ALA A 515 17.86 -7.92 17.89
C ALA A 515 17.40 -8.84 19.02
N SER A 516 17.59 -8.40 20.25
CA SER A 516 16.93 -9.03 21.37
C SER A 516 15.41 -8.83 21.30
N TYR A 517 14.66 -9.67 21.98
CA TYR A 517 13.20 -9.69 21.89
C TYR A 517 12.61 -10.01 23.28
N HIS A 518 12.05 -9.00 23.94
CA HIS A 518 11.47 -9.12 25.26
C HIS A 518 9.98 -8.75 25.22
N ARG A 519 9.17 -9.75 24.95
CA ARG A 519 7.71 -9.60 24.85
C ARG A 519 7.11 -9.13 26.18
N GLY A 520 6.25 -8.11 26.11
CA GLY A 520 5.57 -7.55 27.27
C GLY A 520 6.38 -6.50 28.03
N GLN A 521 7.64 -6.26 27.66
CA GLN A 521 8.46 -5.22 28.27
C GLN A 521 8.30 -3.89 27.53
N ALA A 522 7.95 -2.84 28.29
CA ALA A 522 7.76 -1.49 27.80
C ALA A 522 8.99 -0.59 28.05
N ASP A 523 9.97 -1.08 28.78
CA ASP A 523 11.20 -0.34 29.09
C ASP A 523 12.37 -0.88 28.25
N ALA A 524 13.12 0.02 27.67
CA ALA A 524 14.25 -0.29 26.80
C ALA A 524 15.54 0.31 27.39
N ALA A 525 16.05 -0.31 28.44
CA ALA A 525 17.35 0.03 29.02
C ALA A 525 18.46 -0.81 28.37
N PHE A 526 19.70 -0.28 28.37
CA PHE A 526 20.86 -1.04 27.92
C PHE A 526 21.04 -2.33 28.73
N SER A 527 21.31 -3.42 28.02
CA SER A 527 21.60 -4.74 28.60
C SER A 527 22.90 -5.30 28.02
N ALA A 528 23.86 -5.55 28.90
CA ALA A 528 25.11 -6.21 28.52
C ALA A 528 24.85 -7.66 28.06
N ASP A 529 23.86 -8.33 28.63
CA ASP A 529 23.47 -9.68 28.23
C ASP A 529 22.92 -9.69 26.79
N ASP A 530 22.10 -8.71 26.44
CA ASP A 530 21.56 -8.57 25.10
C ASP A 530 22.67 -8.33 24.06
N GLN A 531 23.72 -7.55 24.41
CA GLN A 531 24.90 -7.39 23.54
C GLN A 531 25.56 -8.73 23.27
N GLN A 532 25.80 -9.53 24.28
CA GLN A 532 26.41 -10.85 24.12
C GLN A 532 25.49 -11.83 23.36
N GLN A 533 24.22 -11.79 23.61
CA GLN A 533 23.23 -12.62 22.90
C GLN A 533 23.19 -12.28 21.41
N ASN A 534 23.25 -11.01 21.03
CA ASN A 534 23.25 -10.60 19.62
C ASN A 534 24.45 -11.17 18.89
N ARG A 535 25.62 -11.21 19.52
CA ARG A 535 26.82 -11.86 18.98
C ARG A 535 26.66 -13.38 18.94
N GLN A 536 26.23 -13.99 20.03
CA GLN A 536 26.18 -15.44 20.16
C GLN A 536 25.19 -16.10 19.20
N ARG A 537 24.05 -15.45 18.92
CA ARG A 537 23.07 -15.97 17.95
C ARG A 537 23.66 -16.14 16.55
N LEU A 538 24.48 -15.21 16.10
CA LEU A 538 25.15 -15.33 14.81
C LEU A 538 26.09 -16.52 14.79
N ILE A 539 26.91 -16.68 15.81
CA ILE A 539 27.86 -17.80 15.95
C ILE A 539 27.11 -19.15 15.99
N ASP A 540 26.04 -19.23 16.77
CA ASP A 540 25.24 -20.45 16.91
C ASP A 540 24.54 -20.86 15.62
N CYS A 541 24.10 -19.90 14.81
CA CYS A 541 23.49 -20.18 13.51
C CYS A 541 24.49 -20.67 12.46
N PHE A 542 25.76 -20.23 12.56
CA PHE A 542 26.81 -20.54 11.58
C PHE A 542 28.10 -20.99 12.29
N PRO A 543 28.05 -22.13 13.02
CA PRO A 543 29.15 -22.53 13.89
C PRO A 543 30.45 -22.88 13.15
N GLN A 544 30.36 -23.21 11.86
CA GLN A 544 31.53 -23.53 11.03
C GLN A 544 32.15 -22.32 10.36
N ALA A 545 31.48 -21.17 10.39
CA ALA A 545 31.94 -19.95 9.74
C ALA A 545 32.81 -19.12 10.69
N GLU A 546 34.10 -19.03 10.41
CA GLU A 546 35.07 -18.34 11.27
C GLU A 546 34.82 -16.83 11.33
N TRP A 547 34.32 -16.21 10.25
CA TRP A 547 34.07 -14.76 10.19
C TRP A 547 33.06 -14.29 11.23
N THR A 548 32.15 -15.13 11.69
CA THR A 548 31.13 -14.77 12.70
C THR A 548 31.74 -14.40 14.05
N ARG A 549 32.91 -14.94 14.36
CA ARG A 549 33.63 -14.69 15.61
C ARG A 549 34.32 -13.34 15.65
N GLU A 550 34.44 -12.66 14.51
CA GLU A 550 35.01 -11.31 14.41
C GLU A 550 34.04 -10.23 14.93
N VAL A 551 32.77 -10.56 15.19
CA VAL A 551 31.80 -9.61 15.78
C VAL A 551 32.28 -9.17 17.15
N ASP A 552 32.48 -7.87 17.30
CA ASP A 552 32.97 -7.26 18.55
C ASP A 552 31.93 -6.30 19.12
N VAL A 553 31.34 -6.69 20.25
CA VAL A 553 30.34 -5.91 20.98
C VAL A 553 30.93 -5.19 22.20
N SER A 554 32.24 -5.25 22.40
CA SER A 554 32.92 -4.77 23.62
C SER A 554 32.81 -3.28 23.86
N ALA A 555 32.60 -2.48 22.81
CA ALA A 555 32.40 -1.04 22.95
C ALA A 555 31.03 -0.66 23.54
N ASN A 556 30.14 -1.61 23.72
CA ASN A 556 28.78 -1.42 24.25
C ASN A 556 27.94 -0.38 23.50
N GLN A 557 28.25 -0.14 22.24
CA GLN A 557 27.43 0.72 21.39
C GLN A 557 26.18 -0.03 20.98
N SER A 558 25.06 0.59 21.28
CA SER A 558 23.76 -0.05 21.05
C SER A 558 22.63 0.97 20.96
N ARG A 559 21.50 0.50 20.54
CA ARG A 559 20.25 1.21 20.64
C ARG A 559 19.14 0.27 21.09
N SER A 560 18.39 0.70 22.08
CA SER A 560 17.23 -0.01 22.59
C SER A 560 15.96 0.75 22.21
N GLY A 561 14.93 0.02 21.84
CA GLY A 561 13.62 0.56 21.49
C GLY A 561 12.51 -0.39 21.87
N VAL A 562 11.29 0.10 21.89
CA VAL A 562 10.09 -0.68 22.18
C VAL A 562 9.21 -0.69 20.94
N ARG A 563 8.98 -1.89 20.38
CA ARG A 563 8.05 -2.12 19.29
C ARG A 563 6.65 -2.36 19.84
N CYS A 564 5.65 -2.16 19.01
CA CYS A 564 4.28 -2.54 19.29
C CYS A 564 3.84 -3.63 18.31
N ALA A 565 3.34 -4.74 18.82
CA ALA A 565 3.02 -5.90 18.01
C ALA A 565 1.63 -6.45 18.33
N THR A 566 1.07 -7.18 17.37
CA THR A 566 -0.09 -8.04 17.53
C THR A 566 0.31 -9.48 17.27
N ARG A 567 -0.50 -10.42 17.77
CA ARG A 567 -0.19 -11.85 17.60
C ARG A 567 -0.32 -12.34 16.15
N ASP A 568 -1.05 -11.63 15.29
CA ASP A 568 -1.21 -11.99 13.87
C ASP A 568 -0.19 -11.28 12.95
N HIS A 569 0.74 -10.51 13.53
CA HIS A 569 1.81 -9.79 12.82
C HIS A 569 1.35 -8.73 11.83
N LEU A 570 0.07 -8.38 11.82
CA LEU A 570 -0.48 -7.34 10.96
C LEU A 570 -0.64 -6.02 11.72
N PRO A 571 -0.42 -4.88 11.08
CA PRO A 571 -0.71 -3.59 11.68
C PRO A 571 -2.21 -3.40 11.94
N MET A 572 -2.54 -2.44 12.78
CA MET A 572 -3.89 -1.95 13.01
C MET A 572 -4.04 -0.57 12.38
N VAL A 573 -4.92 -0.46 11.40
CA VAL A 573 -5.07 0.73 10.56
C VAL A 573 -6.55 1.04 10.39
N GLY A 574 -7.01 2.17 10.85
CA GLY A 574 -8.38 2.60 10.64
C GLY A 574 -8.97 3.40 11.80
N ASN A 575 -10.29 3.38 11.91
CA ASN A 575 -11.00 4.00 13.02
C ASN A 575 -10.63 3.33 14.34
N VAL A 576 -10.51 4.13 15.39
CA VAL A 576 -10.39 3.59 16.76
C VAL A 576 -11.75 3.01 17.18
N PRO A 577 -11.85 1.69 17.42
CA PRO A 577 -13.10 1.07 17.77
C PRO A 577 -13.47 1.34 19.23
N ASP A 578 -14.74 1.55 19.47
CA ASP A 578 -15.29 1.68 20.82
C ASP A 578 -15.53 0.27 21.40
N TYR A 579 -14.75 -0.12 22.39
CA TYR A 579 -14.78 -1.47 22.97
C TYR A 579 -16.14 -1.84 23.55
N ASP A 580 -16.66 -1.02 24.47
CA ASP A 580 -17.93 -1.31 25.16
C ASP A 580 -19.10 -1.31 24.18
N ALA A 581 -19.15 -0.34 23.28
CA ALA A 581 -20.17 -0.26 22.26
C ALA A 581 -20.11 -1.43 21.28
N THR A 582 -18.91 -1.91 20.93
CA THR A 582 -18.71 -3.07 20.06
C THR A 582 -19.25 -4.34 20.72
N LEU A 583 -18.91 -4.60 21.97
CA LEU A 583 -19.40 -5.77 22.68
C LEU A 583 -20.93 -5.76 22.84
N SER A 584 -21.50 -4.59 23.10
CA SER A 584 -22.95 -4.41 23.21
C SER A 584 -23.66 -4.60 21.87
N ALA A 585 -23.22 -3.92 20.82
CA ALA A 585 -23.83 -3.98 19.49
C ALA A 585 -23.75 -5.37 18.86
N TYR A 586 -22.68 -6.11 19.13
CA TYR A 586 -22.38 -7.40 18.49
C TYR A 586 -22.49 -8.59 19.44
N ALA A 587 -23.22 -8.44 20.54
CA ALA A 587 -23.46 -9.52 21.51
C ALA A 587 -24.08 -10.78 20.87
N SER A 588 -24.92 -10.61 19.84
CA SER A 588 -25.58 -11.69 19.11
C SER A 588 -25.06 -11.86 17.68
N LEU A 589 -23.86 -11.39 17.37
CA LEU A 589 -23.34 -11.35 15.98
C LEU A 589 -23.24 -12.75 15.36
N ALA A 590 -22.90 -13.76 16.14
CA ALA A 590 -22.80 -15.14 15.66
C ALA A 590 -24.12 -15.69 15.12
N GLU A 591 -25.24 -15.22 15.67
CA GLU A 591 -26.59 -15.73 15.39
C GLU A 591 -27.39 -14.83 14.43
N ARG A 592 -27.07 -13.52 14.38
CA ARG A 592 -27.89 -12.51 13.70
C ARG A 592 -27.03 -11.53 12.90
N GLN A 593 -26.17 -12.05 12.04
CA GLN A 593 -25.26 -11.22 11.20
C GLN A 593 -26.02 -10.24 10.30
N GLU A 594 -27.17 -10.65 9.78
CA GLU A 594 -28.00 -9.84 8.88
C GLU A 594 -28.63 -8.61 9.55
N GLN A 595 -28.66 -8.57 10.88
CA GLN A 595 -29.20 -7.44 11.66
C GLN A 595 -28.10 -6.49 12.15
N ALA A 596 -26.83 -6.82 11.87
CA ALA A 596 -25.70 -6.05 12.35
C ALA A 596 -25.64 -4.67 11.67
N GLY A 597 -25.50 -3.63 12.47
CA GLY A 597 -25.17 -2.29 12.01
C GLY A 597 -23.67 -2.10 11.81
N GLU A 598 -23.30 -0.90 11.40
CA GLU A 598 -21.88 -0.52 11.21
C GLU A 598 -21.11 -0.60 12.54
N ALA A 599 -19.81 -0.86 12.42
CA ALA A 599 -18.92 -0.99 13.56
C ALA A 599 -18.92 0.27 14.44
N PRO A 600 -19.18 0.15 15.76
CA PRO A 600 -19.07 1.27 16.67
C PRO A 600 -17.63 1.78 16.78
N VAL A 601 -17.44 3.06 16.51
CA VAL A 601 -16.11 3.70 16.52
C VAL A 601 -16.20 5.07 17.19
N TYR A 602 -15.07 5.58 17.66
CA TYR A 602 -14.95 6.96 18.07
C TYR A 602 -14.88 7.87 16.84
N ARG A 603 -15.81 8.78 16.73
CA ARG A 603 -15.88 9.70 15.59
C ARG A 603 -14.61 10.55 15.49
N ASN A 604 -14.06 10.66 14.29
CA ASN A 604 -12.86 11.47 13.99
C ASN A 604 -11.61 11.09 14.81
N LEU A 605 -11.56 9.85 15.28
CA LEU A 605 -10.39 9.27 15.93
C LEU A 605 -9.92 8.04 15.16
N TYR A 606 -8.68 8.10 14.70
CA TYR A 606 -8.05 7.07 13.88
C TYR A 606 -6.77 6.57 14.53
N MET A 607 -6.25 5.46 14.03
CA MET A 607 -5.01 4.89 14.50
C MET A 607 -4.22 4.21 13.39
N LEU A 608 -2.92 4.23 13.55
CA LEU A 608 -1.94 3.51 12.76
C LEU A 608 -0.90 2.95 13.72
N GLY A 609 -0.96 1.67 14.01
CA GLY A 609 -0.11 1.07 15.03
C GLY A 609 0.12 -0.41 14.82
N ALA A 610 0.78 -1.02 15.79
CA ALA A 610 1.15 -2.44 15.79
C ALA A 610 2.01 -2.85 14.57
N LEU A 611 2.97 -2.01 14.19
CA LEU A 611 3.84 -2.25 13.04
C LEU A 611 4.85 -3.39 13.29
N GLY A 612 5.05 -3.80 14.54
CA GLY A 612 5.95 -4.88 14.90
C GLY A 612 7.39 -4.62 14.45
N SER A 613 8.02 -5.64 13.89
CA SER A 613 9.41 -5.57 13.40
C SER A 613 9.53 -5.21 11.92
N ARG A 614 8.41 -5.03 11.22
CA ARG A 614 8.37 -4.78 9.75
C ARG A 614 7.83 -3.40 9.40
N GLY A 615 7.96 -2.43 10.29
CA GLY A 615 7.41 -1.09 10.10
C GLY A 615 7.94 -0.37 8.86
N LEU A 616 9.20 -0.55 8.51
CA LEU A 616 9.79 0.04 7.29
C LEU A 616 9.14 -0.48 6.02
N CYS A 617 8.69 -1.74 6.03
CA CYS A 617 7.98 -2.37 4.92
C CYS A 617 6.50 -2.00 4.90
N SER A 618 5.82 -2.06 6.05
CA SER A 618 4.37 -1.94 6.16
C SER A 618 3.86 -0.49 6.28
N ALA A 619 4.62 0.41 6.91
CA ALA A 619 4.16 1.75 7.23
C ALA A 619 3.80 2.61 6.00
N PRO A 620 4.55 2.59 4.89
CA PRO A 620 4.18 3.40 3.73
C PRO A 620 2.78 3.10 3.19
N LEU A 621 2.47 1.84 2.94
CA LEU A 621 1.15 1.43 2.43
C LEU A 621 0.06 1.61 3.50
N ALA A 622 0.34 1.30 4.75
CA ALA A 622 -0.59 1.50 5.86
C ALA A 622 -0.97 2.97 6.02
N ALA A 623 -0.02 3.89 5.91
CA ALA A 623 -0.27 5.32 5.94
C ALA A 623 -1.12 5.78 4.74
N GLU A 624 -0.84 5.24 3.55
CA GLU A 624 -1.61 5.54 2.34
C GLU A 624 -3.07 5.03 2.44
N ILE A 625 -3.26 3.82 2.96
CA ILE A 625 -4.59 3.27 3.24
C ILE A 625 -5.36 4.18 4.19
N LEU A 626 -4.74 4.57 5.31
CA LEU A 626 -5.41 5.41 6.31
C LEU A 626 -5.74 6.80 5.76
N ALA A 627 -4.80 7.46 5.07
CA ALA A 627 -5.05 8.76 4.46
C ALA A 627 -6.15 8.72 3.40
N SER A 628 -6.20 7.66 2.60
CA SER A 628 -7.27 7.42 1.63
C SER A 628 -8.63 7.24 2.32
N GLN A 629 -8.68 6.43 3.38
CA GLN A 629 -9.89 6.24 4.17
C GLN A 629 -10.39 7.56 4.78
N MET A 630 -9.52 8.29 5.45
CA MET A 630 -9.86 9.55 6.10
C MET A 630 -10.40 10.58 5.12
N SER A 631 -9.88 10.58 3.89
CA SER A 631 -10.25 11.51 2.82
C SER A 631 -11.42 11.03 1.94
N ASN A 632 -12.06 9.93 2.28
CA ASN A 632 -13.14 9.31 1.49
C ASN A 632 -12.75 8.98 0.05
N GLU A 633 -11.53 8.49 -0.13
CA GLU A 633 -10.97 8.10 -1.43
C GLU A 633 -10.96 6.58 -1.60
N PRO A 634 -10.85 6.06 -2.82
CA PRO A 634 -10.71 4.63 -3.07
C PRO A 634 -9.50 4.03 -2.34
N LEU A 635 -9.69 2.86 -1.75
CA LEU A 635 -8.67 2.16 -0.98
C LEU A 635 -7.86 1.21 -1.88
N PRO A 636 -6.54 1.14 -1.70
CA PRO A 636 -5.65 0.37 -2.57
C PRO A 636 -5.44 -1.09 -2.12
N MET A 637 -6.47 -1.72 -1.58
CA MET A 637 -6.37 -3.08 -1.04
C MET A 637 -7.72 -3.78 -1.10
N ASP A 638 -7.72 -5.10 -1.22
CA ASP A 638 -8.93 -5.91 -1.19
C ASP A 638 -9.62 -5.90 0.18
N LYS A 639 -10.93 -6.14 0.17
CA LYS A 639 -11.78 -6.06 1.37
C LYS A 639 -11.35 -7.03 2.50
N GLU A 640 -10.91 -8.23 2.15
CA GLU A 640 -10.50 -9.23 3.16
C GLU A 640 -9.22 -8.82 3.87
N THR A 641 -8.25 -8.29 3.13
CA THR A 641 -7.02 -7.76 3.72
C THR A 641 -7.30 -6.50 4.55
N LEU A 642 -8.17 -5.61 4.07
CA LEU A 642 -8.61 -4.44 4.85
C LEU A 642 -9.29 -4.86 6.15
N ALA A 643 -10.14 -5.89 6.12
CA ALA A 643 -10.74 -6.46 7.33
C ALA A 643 -9.67 -6.99 8.30
N ALA A 644 -8.62 -7.62 7.77
CA ALA A 644 -7.49 -8.10 8.56
C ALA A 644 -6.60 -6.99 9.13
N LEU A 645 -6.69 -5.76 8.60
CA LEU A 645 -6.01 -4.57 9.14
C LEU A 645 -6.89 -3.74 10.07
N ASN A 646 -8.20 -4.05 10.14
CA ASN A 646 -9.13 -3.28 10.97
C ASN A 646 -8.76 -3.40 12.44
N PRO A 647 -8.70 -2.29 13.18
CA PRO A 647 -8.36 -2.32 14.61
C PRO A 647 -9.26 -3.20 15.48
N ASN A 648 -10.52 -3.41 15.08
CA ASN A 648 -11.48 -4.24 15.82
C ASN A 648 -11.40 -5.74 15.51
N ARG A 649 -10.60 -6.15 14.55
CA ARG A 649 -10.64 -7.50 13.95
C ARG A 649 -10.54 -8.65 14.95
N LEU A 650 -9.72 -8.49 15.97
CA LEU A 650 -9.50 -9.57 16.95
C LEU A 650 -10.71 -9.74 17.87
N TRP A 651 -11.44 -8.69 18.16
CA TRP A 651 -12.71 -8.76 18.89
C TRP A 651 -13.82 -9.36 18.01
N VAL A 652 -13.97 -8.82 16.81
CA VAL A 652 -15.03 -9.22 15.87
C VAL A 652 -14.92 -10.69 15.48
N ARG A 653 -13.70 -11.20 15.24
CA ARG A 653 -13.49 -12.63 14.94
C ARG A 653 -13.99 -13.55 16.07
N LYS A 654 -13.84 -13.14 17.33
CA LYS A 654 -14.39 -13.88 18.47
C LYS A 654 -15.90 -13.78 18.51
N LEU A 655 -16.45 -12.58 18.33
CA LEU A 655 -17.90 -12.33 18.35
C LEU A 655 -18.63 -13.09 17.23
N LEU A 656 -18.04 -13.15 16.04
CA LEU A 656 -18.56 -13.96 14.91
C LEU A 656 -18.63 -15.45 15.22
N LYS A 657 -17.79 -15.94 16.13
CA LYS A 657 -17.76 -17.34 16.58
C LYS A 657 -18.55 -17.57 17.88
N GLY A 658 -19.27 -16.58 18.37
CA GLY A 658 -19.98 -16.64 19.64
C GLY A 658 -19.07 -16.81 20.86
N LYS A 659 -17.82 -16.33 20.76
CA LYS A 659 -16.83 -16.44 21.84
C LYS A 659 -16.69 -15.10 22.57
N ALA A 660 -16.47 -15.21 23.88
CA ALA A 660 -16.22 -14.04 24.71
C ALA A 660 -14.92 -13.32 24.29
N VAL A 661 -14.99 -12.00 24.24
CA VAL A 661 -13.81 -11.13 24.12
C VAL A 661 -13.25 -10.95 25.54
N LYS A 662 -11.97 -11.37 25.72
CA LYS A 662 -11.25 -11.21 27.01
C LYS A 662 -10.22 -10.13 26.87
#